data_5859e8495b4583d436fbba64517bf8ac
#
_entry.id   5859e8495b4583d436fbba64517bf8ac
#
_cell.length_a   1.000
_cell.length_b   1.000
_cell.length_c   1.000
_cell.angle_alpha   90.00
_cell.angle_beta   90.00
_cell.angle_gamma   90.00
#
_symmetry.space_group_name_H-M   'P 1'
#
loop_
_entity.id
_entity.type
_entity.pdbx_description
1 polymer ?
#
loop_
_entity_poly.entity_id
_entity_poly.type
_entity_poly.pdbx_seq_one_letter_code
_entity_poly.pdbx_strand_id
1 'polypeptide(L)'
;MDKDQVNRILEGLQNDLRTLIVETRKKYTSVKEASEEVLTKLKNPYSGSQLTHQSLRNITNPALYPLIQGCETKDPKLTKVCLGAIQRFITYDLLDEKGAKYVINVIWLLMENNVDEVKVLQTAALLLTTSNLVRGDSLSKCLVLCFRLHFAKDTTIGNTAGATVRQLVSLVFERVVIEDASSNEEAPTTGDNNFSDGSKEFTKLSDSPLKTLKPSAQDAFSLFQDLVMLVNGDQPSWLVGMTEMTRTFGIELLENILSTFYSVFFKHQEFSSLLKERVCALVIKLFSPNVKSQYRLAIGHQQQQLQAQQPITTDKPFFPVSMRLLRLVSVLVQKYYSLLVTECEIFLSLIIKFLDPDKPAWQRALALEILHRLLAQPLLVKSFCQSYDMKPHATNIFQDTVNSLAACIQSLFVTTPPGLASSAQVALTGSTSSSSPLMTSVSIGPGITPQAGFYYRGVWIPICTAFTSGQPKATFLEMLDKTDPPGIQDGYCMSVAYACLLDVIRSISLVVQNTPSATSDSSASSDRFSNEKAVVDDDSFSIQLVNSSWCGLLAALTLLLEASTDETSTENVLKSLQTFASVSGRVGLTTPRDAFITALCKASLPPHYTLTVLNASSPGTVTNRVAQPRQQNTESYSQHIGNAGGNTNANIETEFRQHLIVAVGSPLPTPSQPAGSQQGPVVLTAKNLQCMRAILSVAHCHGAVLGSAWHMVLTTLQHLAWILGLKPSSGGSLKSSRPLVEVSSATLVPSTAAVLADLPVLSSMLSRLFESSQYLDDVALHHLIDALRQLSQEALEVAYXXXXXXXXXXXAVAKLLATGLVNLNRVEVLWRPVTNHLLEVIIHTHTALFALLFSMSDXXXXXXXXXXXXXXXXXXXXXXXXXXXXXXXXXXID
;
A
#
# COMPACT_ATOMS: atom_id res chain seq x y z
N MET A 1 -38.82 41.69 -4.55
CA MET A 1 -39.57 40.66 -5.33
C MET A 1 -40.32 41.35 -6.44
N ASP A 2 -40.29 40.73 -7.64
CA ASP A 2 -41.05 41.24 -8.80
C ASP A 2 -42.54 41.08 -8.56
N LYS A 3 -43.30 42.07 -9.01
CA LYS A 3 -44.77 42.11 -8.87
C LYS A 3 -45.45 40.91 -9.54
N ASP A 4 -44.91 40.47 -10.68
CA ASP A 4 -45.43 39.30 -11.40
C ASP A 4 -45.21 38.00 -10.61
N GLN A 5 -44.12 37.90 -9.93
CA GLN A 5 -43.80 36.74 -9.08
C GLN A 5 -44.76 36.65 -7.89
N VAL A 6 -45.04 37.82 -7.24
CA VAL A 6 -45.99 37.89 -6.13
C VAL A 6 -47.38 37.47 -6.58
N ASN A 7 -47.82 37.94 -7.76
CA ASN A 7 -49.13 37.61 -8.31
C ASN A 7 -49.24 36.11 -8.62
N ARG A 8 -48.18 35.50 -9.15
CA ARG A 8 -48.17 34.07 -9.43
C ARG A 8 -48.30 33.26 -8.16
N ILE A 9 -47.57 33.66 -7.09
CA ILE A 9 -47.64 32.99 -5.78
C ILE A 9 -49.05 33.05 -5.22
N LEU A 10 -49.67 34.26 -5.24
CA LEU A 10 -51.02 34.46 -4.71
C LEU A 10 -52.08 33.70 -5.51
N GLU A 11 -51.98 33.71 -6.85
CA GLU A 11 -52.89 32.95 -7.74
C GLU A 11 -52.78 31.46 -7.51
N GLY A 12 -51.53 30.93 -7.37
CA GLY A 12 -51.30 29.53 -7.11
C GLY A 12 -51.89 29.09 -5.78
N LEU A 13 -51.73 29.91 -4.74
CA LEU A 13 -52.29 29.65 -3.42
C LEU A 13 -53.82 29.69 -3.42
N GLN A 14 -54.42 30.69 -4.14
CA GLN A 14 -55.86 30.78 -4.29
C GLN A 14 -56.43 29.53 -5.01
N ASN A 15 -55.76 29.06 -6.05
CA ASN A 15 -56.16 27.84 -6.77
C ASN A 15 -56.07 26.61 -5.87
N ASP A 16 -55.06 26.50 -5.05
CA ASP A 16 -54.92 25.40 -4.07
C ASP A 16 -56.08 25.42 -3.07
N LEU A 17 -56.44 26.59 -2.56
CA LEU A 17 -57.57 26.75 -1.63
C LEU A 17 -58.92 26.43 -2.29
N ARG A 18 -59.12 26.84 -3.55
CA ARG A 18 -60.32 26.47 -4.31
C ARG A 18 -60.45 24.98 -4.50
N THR A 19 -59.32 24.30 -4.83
CA THR A 19 -59.28 22.85 -4.98
C THR A 19 -59.62 22.18 -3.66
N LEU A 20 -59.09 22.68 -2.55
CA LEU A 20 -59.38 22.18 -1.21
C LEU A 20 -60.85 22.33 -0.83
N ILE A 21 -61.46 23.46 -1.16
CA ILE A 21 -62.88 23.73 -0.94
C ILE A 21 -63.75 22.73 -1.71
N VAL A 22 -63.44 22.48 -2.99
CA VAL A 22 -64.17 21.51 -3.83
C VAL A 22 -64.06 20.08 -3.26
N GLU A 23 -62.88 19.68 -2.87
CA GLU A 23 -62.66 18.30 -2.37
C GLU A 23 -63.24 18.07 -0.97
N THR A 24 -63.49 19.13 -0.19
CA THR A 24 -64.02 19.00 1.20
C THR A 24 -65.49 19.30 1.33
N ARG A 25 -66.23 19.52 0.21
CA ARG A 25 -67.67 19.89 0.24
C ARG A 25 -68.57 18.91 0.96
N LYS A 26 -68.32 17.60 0.75
CA LYS A 26 -69.22 16.54 1.27
C LYS A 26 -68.75 15.98 2.63
N LYS A 27 -67.51 16.24 2.96
CA LYS A 27 -66.87 15.64 4.12
C LYS A 27 -65.97 16.65 4.82
N TYR A 28 -65.59 16.88 5.75
CA TYR A 28 -64.65 17.84 6.36
C TYR A 28 -65.08 19.29 6.21
N THR A 29 -66.25 19.62 6.72
CA THR A 29 -66.83 20.97 6.60
C THR A 29 -66.00 22.05 7.29
N SER A 30 -65.30 21.72 8.37
CA SER A 30 -64.40 22.66 9.06
C SER A 30 -63.21 23.09 8.21
N VAL A 31 -62.64 22.21 7.40
CA VAL A 31 -61.56 22.53 6.46
C VAL A 31 -62.08 23.42 5.34
N LYS A 32 -63.28 23.12 4.82
CA LYS A 32 -63.97 23.94 3.81
C LYS A 32 -64.16 25.36 4.31
N GLU A 33 -64.72 25.53 5.51
CA GLU A 33 -65.00 26.85 6.10
C GLU A 33 -63.71 27.65 6.32
N ALA A 34 -62.65 27.01 6.84
CA ALA A 34 -61.36 27.67 7.04
C ALA A 34 -60.75 28.11 5.69
N SER A 35 -60.87 27.25 4.66
CA SER A 35 -60.35 27.55 3.32
C SER A 35 -61.09 28.71 2.69
N GLU A 36 -62.43 28.77 2.82
CA GLU A 36 -63.27 29.84 2.33
C GLU A 36 -62.96 31.19 2.99
N GLU A 37 -62.74 31.16 4.31
CA GLU A 37 -62.38 32.35 5.09
C GLU A 37 -61.06 32.95 4.61
N VAL A 38 -60.01 32.11 4.46
CA VAL A 38 -58.68 32.54 3.99
C VAL A 38 -58.74 33.01 2.54
N LEU A 39 -59.49 32.31 1.68
CA LEU A 39 -59.65 32.69 0.28
C LEU A 39 -60.31 34.09 0.14
N THR A 40 -61.32 34.43 1.01
CA THR A 40 -61.92 35.73 1.06
C THR A 40 -60.89 36.81 1.44
N LYS A 41 -60.00 36.52 2.39
CA LYS A 41 -58.95 37.45 2.79
C LYS A 41 -57.90 37.65 1.71
N LEU A 42 -57.59 36.62 0.89
CA LEU A 42 -56.61 36.71 -0.19
C LEU A 42 -57.16 37.38 -1.46
N LYS A 43 -58.50 37.51 -1.62
CA LYS A 43 -59.13 38.11 -2.79
C LYS A 43 -58.97 39.62 -2.83
N ASN A 44 -58.69 40.29 -1.74
CA ASN A 44 -58.39 41.71 -1.68
C ASN A 44 -56.97 42.03 -1.99
N PRO A 45 -56.59 42.35 -3.23
CA PRO A 45 -55.23 42.66 -3.55
C PRO A 45 -54.77 43.92 -2.84
N TYR A 46 -53.61 43.82 -2.21
CA TYR A 46 -52.97 44.95 -1.55
C TYR A 46 -52.56 45.97 -2.60
N SER A 47 -53.21 47.16 -2.57
CA SER A 47 -52.99 48.21 -3.57
C SER A 47 -51.88 49.18 -3.14
N GLY A 48 -50.84 48.71 -2.63
CA GLY A 48 -49.69 49.48 -2.19
C GLY A 48 -48.41 49.20 -2.92
N SER A 49 -47.49 50.10 -2.82
CA SER A 49 -46.18 50.02 -3.41
C SER A 49 -45.34 48.91 -2.82
N GLN A 50 -44.62 48.20 -3.63
CA GLN A 50 -43.58 47.20 -3.36
C GLN A 50 -43.76 46.38 -2.06
N LEU A 51 -44.34 45.21 -2.20
CA LEU A 51 -44.44 44.25 -1.08
C LEU A 51 -43.06 43.73 -0.73
N THR A 52 -42.66 43.93 0.52
CA THR A 52 -41.52 43.27 1.07
C THR A 52 -41.82 41.78 1.24
N HIS A 53 -40.74 40.96 1.31
CA HIS A 53 -40.91 39.54 1.52
C HIS A 53 -41.65 39.24 2.84
N GLN A 54 -41.39 40.04 3.87
CA GLN A 54 -42.02 39.88 5.19
C GLN A 54 -43.51 40.19 5.11
N SER A 55 -43.89 41.18 4.32
CA SER A 55 -45.32 41.53 4.10
C SER A 55 -46.05 40.41 3.40
N LEU A 56 -45.41 39.77 2.40
CA LEU A 56 -45.97 38.63 1.69
C LEU A 56 -46.16 37.44 2.62
N ARG A 57 -45.20 37.17 3.50
CA ARG A 57 -45.31 36.15 4.54
C ARG A 57 -46.52 36.39 5.43
N ASN A 58 -46.72 37.63 5.88
CA ASN A 58 -47.83 37.98 6.76
C ASN A 58 -49.19 37.80 6.08
N ILE A 59 -49.29 38.09 4.76
CA ILE A 59 -50.50 37.92 3.96
C ILE A 59 -50.84 36.44 3.77
N THR A 60 -49.82 35.62 3.45
CA THR A 60 -50.00 34.20 3.11
C THR A 60 -50.05 33.29 4.33
N ASN A 61 -49.56 33.73 5.49
CA ASN A 61 -49.46 32.89 6.69
C ASN A 61 -50.79 32.27 7.13
N PRO A 62 -51.95 32.99 7.09
CA PRO A 62 -53.23 32.37 7.48
C PRO A 62 -53.64 31.21 6.58
N ALA A 63 -53.17 31.14 5.35
CA ALA A 63 -53.46 30.03 4.42
C ALA A 63 -52.85 28.70 4.85
N LEU A 64 -51.82 28.72 5.68
CA LEU A 64 -51.16 27.50 6.17
C LEU A 64 -52.12 26.68 7.05
N TYR A 65 -52.99 27.34 7.83
CA TYR A 65 -53.89 26.65 8.76
C TYR A 65 -54.86 25.67 8.07
N PRO A 66 -55.61 26.08 7.01
CA PRO A 66 -56.47 25.08 6.34
C PRO A 66 -55.68 23.98 5.64
N LEU A 67 -54.48 24.27 5.14
CA LEU A 67 -53.62 23.22 4.52
C LEU A 67 -53.21 22.19 5.55
N ILE A 68 -52.81 22.62 6.73
CA ILE A 68 -52.43 21.72 7.82
C ILE A 68 -53.66 20.92 8.30
N GLN A 69 -54.79 21.59 8.42
CA GLN A 69 -56.04 20.96 8.83
C GLN A 69 -56.47 19.88 7.82
N GLY A 70 -56.27 20.12 6.52
CA GLY A 70 -56.51 19.14 5.47
C GLY A 70 -55.62 17.93 5.57
N CYS A 71 -54.39 18.12 5.93
CA CYS A 71 -53.47 17.00 6.19
C CYS A 71 -53.85 16.21 7.43
N GLU A 72 -54.37 16.85 8.46
CA GLU A 72 -54.84 16.22 9.68
C GLU A 72 -56.03 15.24 9.46
N THR A 73 -56.75 15.37 8.37
CA THR A 73 -57.82 14.47 8.01
C THR A 73 -57.31 13.07 7.63
N LYS A 74 -56.04 12.99 7.27
CA LYS A 74 -55.40 11.74 6.82
C LYS A 74 -55.99 11.14 5.55
N ASP A 75 -56.78 11.92 4.82
CA ASP A 75 -57.36 11.54 3.53
C ASP A 75 -56.26 11.65 2.45
N PRO A 76 -55.94 10.60 1.69
CA PRO A 76 -54.83 10.66 0.72
C PRO A 76 -54.98 11.72 -0.37
N LYS A 77 -56.21 11.96 -0.84
CA LYS A 77 -56.49 12.97 -1.84
C LYS A 77 -56.24 14.39 -1.33
N LEU A 78 -56.79 14.71 -0.14
CA LEU A 78 -56.59 15.99 0.51
C LEU A 78 -55.15 16.23 0.89
N THR A 79 -54.51 15.21 1.41
CA THR A 79 -53.09 15.24 1.83
C THR A 79 -52.16 15.57 0.65
N LYS A 80 -52.42 14.95 -0.51
CA LYS A 80 -51.66 15.23 -1.73
C LYS A 80 -51.75 16.70 -2.15
N VAL A 81 -52.96 17.27 -2.16
CA VAL A 81 -53.18 18.68 -2.52
C VAL A 81 -52.51 19.59 -1.47
N CYS A 82 -52.76 19.33 -0.20
CA CYS A 82 -52.24 20.16 0.92
C CYS A 82 -50.71 20.12 0.99
N LEU A 83 -50.11 18.96 0.85
CA LEU A 83 -48.66 18.87 0.88
C LEU A 83 -48.03 19.53 -0.34
N GLY A 84 -48.66 19.42 -1.51
CA GLY A 84 -48.20 20.15 -2.70
C GLY A 84 -48.19 21.65 -2.48
N ALA A 85 -49.23 22.19 -1.85
CA ALA A 85 -49.32 23.61 -1.51
C ALA A 85 -48.29 24.01 -0.45
N ILE A 86 -48.07 23.16 0.58
CA ILE A 86 -47.08 23.38 1.64
C ILE A 86 -45.65 23.38 1.03
N GLN A 87 -45.39 22.50 0.06
CA GLN A 87 -44.10 22.47 -0.62
C GLN A 87 -43.85 23.77 -1.37
N ARG A 88 -44.87 24.36 -1.98
CA ARG A 88 -44.76 25.68 -2.62
C ARG A 88 -44.50 26.80 -1.61
N PHE A 89 -45.13 26.74 -0.41
CA PHE A 89 -44.81 27.64 0.72
C PHE A 89 -43.32 27.59 1.06
N ILE A 90 -42.80 26.39 1.16
CA ILE A 90 -41.39 26.18 1.50
C ILE A 90 -40.49 26.72 0.37
N THR A 91 -40.84 26.44 -0.87
CA THR A 91 -40.03 26.84 -2.05
C THR A 91 -39.92 28.35 -2.17
N TYR A 92 -41.04 29.08 -1.88
CA TYR A 92 -41.07 30.53 -1.94
C TYR A 92 -40.67 31.21 -0.65
N ASP A 93 -40.19 30.45 0.34
CA ASP A 93 -39.71 30.95 1.64
C ASP A 93 -40.78 31.75 2.36
N LEU A 94 -42.02 31.23 2.40
CA LEU A 94 -43.16 31.89 3.02
C LEU A 94 -43.40 31.42 4.46
N LEU A 95 -42.72 30.37 4.92
CA LEU A 95 -42.88 29.86 6.29
C LEU A 95 -42.03 30.65 7.29
N ASP A 96 -42.63 30.92 8.46
CA ASP A 96 -41.87 31.35 9.64
C ASP A 96 -41.52 30.12 10.51
N GLU A 97 -40.87 30.36 11.61
CA GLU A 97 -40.43 29.30 12.53
C GLU A 97 -41.64 28.52 13.09
N LYS A 98 -42.74 29.20 13.43
CA LYS A 98 -43.95 28.54 13.95
C LYS A 98 -44.60 27.69 12.87
N GLY A 99 -44.68 28.23 11.65
CA GLY A 99 -45.24 27.51 10.50
C GLY A 99 -44.43 26.24 10.21
N ALA A 100 -43.11 26.30 10.27
CA ALA A 100 -42.26 25.14 10.07
C ALA A 100 -42.52 24.06 11.13
N LYS A 101 -42.75 24.46 12.38
CA LYS A 101 -43.09 23.52 13.46
C LYS A 101 -44.42 22.83 13.22
N TYR A 102 -45.42 23.58 12.77
CA TYR A 102 -46.75 23.01 12.43
C TYR A 102 -46.63 22.02 11.28
N VAL A 103 -45.84 22.35 10.26
CA VAL A 103 -45.62 21.46 9.10
C VAL A 103 -44.92 20.17 9.57
N ILE A 104 -43.92 20.29 10.40
CA ILE A 104 -43.19 19.11 10.92
C ILE A 104 -44.11 18.19 11.72
N ASN A 105 -44.98 18.78 12.57
CA ASN A 105 -45.91 18.01 13.38
C ASN A 105 -46.93 17.28 12.50
N VAL A 106 -47.40 17.90 11.42
CA VAL A 106 -48.39 17.27 10.55
C VAL A 106 -47.77 16.20 9.66
N ILE A 107 -46.55 16.40 9.15
CA ILE A 107 -45.90 15.35 8.38
C ILE A 107 -45.50 14.18 9.27
N TRP A 108 -45.18 14.40 10.53
CA TRP A 108 -44.99 13.35 11.53
C TRP A 108 -46.24 12.50 11.71
N LEU A 109 -47.40 13.17 11.84
CA LEU A 109 -48.69 12.49 11.97
C LEU A 109 -48.97 11.65 10.72
N LEU A 110 -48.68 12.18 9.54
CA LEU A 110 -48.90 11.47 8.28
C LEU A 110 -47.97 10.28 8.16
N MET A 111 -46.72 10.42 8.60
CA MET A 111 -45.77 9.32 8.61
C MET A 111 -46.22 8.19 9.50
N GLU A 112 -46.70 8.51 10.70
CA GLU A 112 -47.22 7.49 11.67
C GLU A 112 -48.43 6.73 11.12
N ASN A 113 -49.20 7.36 10.27
CA ASN A 113 -50.42 6.77 9.69
C ASN A 113 -50.20 6.23 8.26
N ASN A 114 -48.93 6.26 7.78
CA ASN A 114 -48.56 5.74 6.47
C ASN A 114 -49.32 6.39 5.31
N VAL A 115 -49.54 7.71 5.37
CA VAL A 115 -50.28 8.50 4.37
C VAL A 115 -49.27 9.25 3.53
N ASP A 116 -49.28 9.00 2.19
CA ASP A 116 -48.45 9.67 1.18
C ASP A 116 -46.98 9.85 1.61
N GLU A 117 -46.36 8.79 1.91
CA GLU A 117 -45.00 8.76 2.48
C GLU A 117 -43.96 9.44 1.59
N VAL A 118 -44.12 9.37 0.24
CA VAL A 118 -43.22 10.02 -0.71
C VAL A 118 -43.29 11.55 -0.57
N LYS A 119 -44.50 12.08 -0.52
CA LYS A 119 -44.73 13.53 -0.35
C LYS A 119 -44.26 14.04 1.01
N VAL A 120 -44.46 13.20 2.06
CA VAL A 120 -43.99 13.51 3.40
C VAL A 120 -42.45 13.62 3.41
N LEU A 121 -41.79 12.68 2.76
CA LEU A 121 -40.31 12.67 2.65
C LEU A 121 -39.82 13.88 1.86
N GLN A 122 -40.47 14.21 0.73
CA GLN A 122 -40.12 15.36 -0.09
C GLN A 122 -40.29 16.68 0.68
N THR A 123 -41.35 16.77 1.48
CA THR A 123 -41.61 17.97 2.30
C THR A 123 -40.52 18.14 3.37
N ALA A 124 -40.14 17.05 4.04
CA ALA A 124 -39.06 17.07 5.04
C ALA A 124 -37.74 17.52 4.41
N ALA A 125 -37.40 16.97 3.23
CA ALA A 125 -36.20 17.32 2.51
C ALA A 125 -36.18 18.80 2.10
N LEU A 126 -37.31 19.30 1.59
CA LEU A 126 -37.42 20.71 1.19
C LEU A 126 -37.28 21.65 2.40
N LEU A 127 -37.89 21.32 3.52
CA LEU A 127 -37.77 22.12 4.76
C LEU A 127 -36.35 22.35 5.15
N LEU A 128 -35.52 21.30 5.08
CA LEU A 128 -34.13 21.35 5.53
C LEU A 128 -33.17 21.93 4.49
N THR A 129 -33.44 21.71 3.20
CA THR A 129 -32.53 22.15 2.12
C THR A 129 -32.77 23.61 1.68
N THR A 130 -33.97 24.16 1.81
CA THR A 130 -34.30 25.52 1.30
C THR A 130 -34.14 26.61 2.33
N SER A 131 -34.13 26.27 3.64
CA SER A 131 -34.06 27.29 4.67
C SER A 131 -33.37 26.79 5.92
N ASN A 132 -32.89 27.73 6.74
CA ASN A 132 -32.25 27.42 8.02
C ASN A 132 -33.22 27.59 9.20
N LEU A 133 -34.52 27.59 8.95
CA LEU A 133 -35.56 27.76 9.97
C LEU A 133 -35.64 26.59 10.94
N VAL A 134 -35.38 25.38 10.45
CA VAL A 134 -35.51 24.13 11.24
C VAL A 134 -34.21 23.85 11.93
N ARG A 135 -34.21 23.99 13.24
CA ARG A 135 -33.04 23.76 14.12
C ARG A 135 -33.50 23.05 15.39
N GLY A 136 -32.53 22.52 16.14
CA GLY A 136 -32.80 21.95 17.46
C GLY A 136 -33.75 20.76 17.43
N ASP A 137 -34.77 20.80 18.29
CA ASP A 137 -35.73 19.70 18.42
C ASP A 137 -36.56 19.49 17.17
N SER A 138 -36.85 20.56 16.42
CA SER A 138 -37.57 20.48 15.15
C SER A 138 -36.73 19.75 14.07
N LEU A 139 -35.46 20.04 14.03
CA LEU A 139 -34.50 19.36 13.14
C LEU A 139 -34.41 17.87 13.50
N SER A 140 -34.29 17.58 14.78
CA SER A 140 -34.25 16.20 15.29
C SER A 140 -35.49 15.41 14.86
N LYS A 141 -36.67 16.00 15.05
CA LYS A 141 -37.92 15.35 14.70
C LYS A 141 -38.02 15.07 13.21
N CYS A 142 -37.59 16.03 12.38
CA CYS A 142 -37.55 15.90 10.92
C CYS A 142 -36.58 14.78 10.49
N LEU A 143 -35.42 14.67 11.10
CA LEU A 143 -34.43 13.61 10.81
C LEU A 143 -34.97 12.24 11.23
N VAL A 144 -35.61 12.14 12.42
CA VAL A 144 -36.19 10.88 12.92
C VAL A 144 -37.28 10.40 11.95
N LEU A 145 -38.11 11.32 11.46
CA LEU A 145 -39.13 10.99 10.45
C LEU A 145 -38.51 10.32 9.23
N CYS A 146 -37.44 10.91 8.70
CA CYS A 146 -36.73 10.36 7.53
C CYS A 146 -36.08 8.99 7.84
N PHE A 147 -35.48 8.83 9.03
CA PHE A 147 -34.94 7.55 9.47
C PHE A 147 -36.01 6.47 9.55
N ARG A 148 -37.18 6.81 10.12
CA ARG A 148 -38.28 5.85 10.25
C ARG A 148 -38.80 5.43 8.89
N LEU A 149 -38.88 6.34 7.92
CA LEU A 149 -39.27 6.02 6.56
C LEU A 149 -38.24 5.15 5.85
N HIS A 150 -36.96 5.29 6.17
CA HIS A 150 -35.91 4.42 5.61
C HIS A 150 -36.14 2.95 5.98
N PHE A 151 -36.65 2.70 7.18
CA PHE A 151 -36.93 1.34 7.67
C PHE A 151 -38.39 0.91 7.46
N ALA A 152 -39.13 1.63 6.59
CA ALA A 152 -40.50 1.27 6.21
C ALA A 152 -40.53 -0.04 5.40
N LYS A 153 -41.69 -0.68 5.37
CA LYS A 153 -41.85 -1.96 4.68
C LYS A 153 -41.71 -1.85 3.17
N ASP A 154 -42.07 -0.73 2.58
CA ASP A 154 -41.95 -0.48 1.14
C ASP A 154 -40.48 -0.17 0.83
N THR A 155 -39.84 -1.01 0.03
CA THR A 155 -38.43 -0.86 -0.33
C THR A 155 -38.15 0.39 -1.16
N THR A 156 -39.12 0.83 -2.01
CA THR A 156 -38.95 2.05 -2.82
C THR A 156 -38.88 3.29 -1.94
N ILE A 157 -39.77 3.36 -0.96
CA ILE A 157 -39.81 4.45 0.02
C ILE A 157 -38.54 4.38 0.88
N GLY A 158 -38.16 3.20 1.33
CA GLY A 158 -36.96 3.00 2.15
C GLY A 158 -35.69 3.42 1.46
N ASN A 159 -35.55 3.11 0.17
CA ASN A 159 -34.38 3.51 -0.61
C ASN A 159 -34.31 5.03 -0.81
N THR A 160 -35.43 5.63 -1.14
CA THR A 160 -35.54 7.09 -1.29
C THR A 160 -35.25 7.80 0.02
N ALA A 161 -35.79 7.27 1.13
CA ALA A 161 -35.57 7.83 2.46
C ALA A 161 -34.10 7.69 2.87
N GLY A 162 -33.46 6.56 2.54
CA GLY A 162 -32.05 6.37 2.80
C GLY A 162 -31.17 7.41 2.13
N ALA A 163 -31.43 7.67 0.86
CA ALA A 163 -30.73 8.73 0.12
C ALA A 163 -30.97 10.11 0.73
N THR A 164 -32.22 10.35 1.15
CA THR A 164 -32.60 11.62 1.80
C THR A 164 -31.87 11.79 3.15
N VAL A 165 -31.80 10.72 3.96
CA VAL A 165 -31.08 10.74 5.24
C VAL A 165 -29.62 11.10 5.02
N ARG A 166 -28.96 10.46 4.06
CA ARG A 166 -27.57 10.74 3.75
C ARG A 166 -27.35 12.21 3.40
N GLN A 167 -28.25 12.75 2.57
CA GLN A 167 -28.19 14.17 2.17
C GLN A 167 -28.41 15.09 3.38
N LEU A 168 -29.40 14.80 4.21
CA LEU A 168 -29.76 15.68 5.34
C LEU A 168 -28.71 15.63 6.46
N VAL A 169 -28.11 14.47 6.70
CA VAL A 169 -27.03 14.36 7.67
C VAL A 169 -25.83 15.20 7.20
N SER A 170 -25.49 15.14 5.92
CA SER A 170 -24.44 15.99 5.35
C SER A 170 -24.78 17.48 5.49
N LEU A 171 -26.03 17.83 5.26
CA LEU A 171 -26.52 19.21 5.36
C LEU A 171 -26.33 19.78 6.79
N VAL A 172 -26.59 18.97 7.81
CA VAL A 172 -26.40 19.38 9.21
C VAL A 172 -24.95 19.80 9.43
N PHE A 173 -23.99 19.03 8.91
CA PHE A 173 -22.57 19.33 9.05
C PHE A 173 -22.14 20.48 8.13
N GLU A 174 -22.73 20.61 6.96
CA GLU A 174 -22.48 21.76 6.05
C GLU A 174 -22.85 23.09 6.75
N ARG A 175 -23.93 23.10 7.52
CA ARG A 175 -24.34 24.27 8.30
C ARG A 175 -23.26 24.67 9.32
N VAL A 176 -22.57 23.69 9.92
CA VAL A 176 -21.46 23.95 10.85
C VAL A 176 -20.30 24.62 10.11
N VAL A 177 -19.96 24.12 8.94
CA VAL A 177 -18.87 24.68 8.12
C VAL A 177 -19.16 26.13 7.76
N ILE A 178 -20.40 26.43 7.35
CA ILE A 178 -20.85 27.80 7.01
C ILE A 178 -20.79 28.70 8.25
N GLU A 179 -21.27 28.19 9.40
CA GLU A 179 -21.23 28.91 10.69
C GLU A 179 -19.79 29.23 11.11
N ASP A 180 -18.88 28.30 10.93
CA ASP A 180 -17.47 28.47 11.26
C ASP A 180 -16.81 29.50 10.34
N ALA A 181 -17.16 29.50 9.04
CA ALA A 181 -16.61 30.44 8.06
C ALA A 181 -17.04 31.87 8.37
N SER A 182 -18.32 32.09 8.73
CA SER A 182 -18.83 33.42 9.06
C SER A 182 -18.22 33.97 10.36
N SER A 183 -17.83 33.07 11.28
CA SER A 183 -17.18 33.49 12.53
C SER A 183 -15.75 34.02 12.29
N ASN A 184 -15.07 33.52 11.28
CA ASN A 184 -13.72 33.96 10.95
C ASN A 184 -13.72 35.37 10.32
N GLU A 185 -14.81 35.78 9.68
CA GLU A 185 -14.96 37.09 9.08
C GLU A 185 -15.26 38.19 10.12
N GLU A 186 -15.81 37.82 11.27
CA GLU A 186 -16.19 38.77 12.32
C GLU A 186 -15.11 39.01 13.36
N ALA A 187 -13.93 38.34 13.25
CA ALA A 187 -12.84 38.56 14.18
C ALA A 187 -12.21 39.93 13.96
N PRO A 188 -12.27 40.86 14.93
CA PRO A 188 -11.67 42.18 14.75
C PRO A 188 -10.14 42.08 14.76
N THR A 189 -9.55 42.80 13.78
CA THR A 189 -8.10 42.95 13.69
C THR A 189 -7.63 43.95 14.73
N THR A 190 -7.62 43.57 15.98
CA THR A 190 -6.93 44.34 17.02
C THR A 190 -5.76 43.51 17.51
N GLY A 191 -4.59 43.91 17.06
CA GLY A 191 -3.38 43.31 17.53
C GLY A 191 -3.08 43.72 18.98
N ASP A 192 -3.15 42.79 19.85
CA ASP A 192 -2.52 42.92 21.17
C ASP A 192 -1.81 41.60 21.46
N ASN A 193 -0.51 41.68 21.29
CA ASN A 193 0.41 40.66 21.68
C ASN A 193 0.54 40.61 23.18
N ASN A 194 -0.28 39.79 23.83
CA ASN A 194 -0.02 39.44 25.21
C ASN A 194 0.14 37.93 25.31
N PHE A 195 1.39 37.53 25.19
CA PHE A 195 1.82 36.19 25.55
C PHE A 195 1.72 36.09 27.07
N SER A 196 0.58 35.64 27.59
CA SER A 196 0.52 35.19 28.97
C SER A 196 0.70 33.68 28.99
N ASP A 197 1.78 33.28 29.57
CA ASP A 197 2.11 31.92 29.96
C ASP A 197 0.92 31.36 30.77
N GLY A 198 0.11 30.55 30.13
CA GLY A 198 -1.07 30.03 30.80
C GLY A 198 -1.01 28.50 30.89
N SER A 199 -0.48 28.04 31.98
CA SER A 199 -0.82 26.72 32.46
C SER A 199 -2.30 26.77 32.83
N LYS A 200 -3.17 26.53 31.86
CA LYS A 200 -4.57 26.39 32.14
C LYS A 200 -4.79 25.00 32.74
N GLU A 201 -5.02 25.03 34.03
CA GLU A 201 -5.49 23.85 34.74
C GLU A 201 -6.68 23.22 34.01
N PHE A 202 -6.66 21.90 33.94
CA PHE A 202 -7.80 21.11 33.52
C PHE A 202 -8.92 21.35 34.53
N THR A 203 -9.73 22.37 34.34
CA THR A 203 -10.97 22.50 35.08
C THR A 203 -11.93 21.39 34.67
N LYS A 204 -12.45 20.74 35.66
CA LYS A 204 -13.37 19.61 35.55
C LYS A 204 -14.51 19.89 34.58
N LEU A 205 -14.70 18.99 33.65
CA LEU A 205 -15.85 18.97 32.74
C LEU A 205 -17.13 18.63 33.52
N SER A 206 -17.68 19.60 34.22
CA SER A 206 -18.95 19.44 34.95
C SER A 206 -20.12 20.10 34.23
N ASP A 207 -19.85 20.90 33.19
CA ASP A 207 -20.92 21.46 32.35
C ASP A 207 -20.99 20.74 31.02
N SER A 208 -22.23 20.50 30.57
CA SER A 208 -22.48 19.78 29.33
C SER A 208 -21.74 20.45 28.17
N PRO A 209 -21.07 19.67 27.31
CA PRO A 209 -20.26 20.22 26.22
C PRO A 209 -21.09 21.03 25.19
N LEU A 210 -22.41 20.91 25.25
CA LEU A 210 -23.32 21.62 24.36
C LEU A 210 -23.36 23.13 24.61
N LYS A 211 -23.03 23.60 25.81
CA LYS A 211 -23.13 25.03 26.14
C LYS A 211 -22.09 25.90 25.46
N THR A 212 -20.96 25.33 25.07
CA THR A 212 -19.88 26.09 24.45
C THR A 212 -19.95 26.14 22.93
N LEU A 213 -20.83 25.33 22.31
CA LEU A 213 -20.98 25.24 20.85
C LEU A 213 -22.05 26.20 20.36
N LYS A 214 -21.87 26.72 19.14
CA LYS A 214 -22.89 27.48 18.41
C LYS A 214 -24.06 26.58 18.00
N PRO A 215 -25.23 27.14 17.65
CA PRO A 215 -26.43 26.33 17.43
C PRO A 215 -26.29 25.23 16.36
N SER A 216 -25.68 25.53 15.21
CA SER A 216 -25.49 24.50 14.18
C SER A 216 -24.54 23.41 14.64
N ALA A 217 -23.49 23.78 15.34
CA ALA A 217 -22.53 22.84 15.93
C ALA A 217 -23.16 21.99 17.01
N GLN A 218 -24.09 22.56 17.82
CA GLN A 218 -24.85 21.80 18.82
C GLN A 218 -25.70 20.71 18.17
N ASP A 219 -26.39 21.06 17.10
CA ASP A 219 -27.23 20.12 16.35
C ASP A 219 -26.38 18.98 15.75
N ALA A 220 -25.26 19.31 15.13
CA ALA A 220 -24.34 18.33 14.55
C ALA A 220 -23.72 17.43 15.62
N PHE A 221 -23.34 17.99 16.76
CA PHE A 221 -22.80 17.24 17.88
C PHE A 221 -23.82 16.23 18.41
N SER A 222 -25.05 16.68 18.61
CA SER A 222 -26.15 15.84 19.11
C SER A 222 -26.47 14.71 18.13
N LEU A 223 -26.50 15.03 16.83
CA LEU A 223 -26.72 14.04 15.79
C LEU A 223 -25.60 12.98 15.78
N PHE A 224 -24.36 13.42 15.79
CA PHE A 224 -23.21 12.51 15.71
C PHE A 224 -23.16 11.62 16.96
N GLN A 225 -23.35 12.20 18.14
CA GLN A 225 -23.38 11.46 19.40
C GLN A 225 -24.47 10.38 19.39
N ASP A 226 -25.66 10.72 18.91
CA ASP A 226 -26.78 9.79 18.86
C ASP A 226 -26.56 8.69 17.80
N LEU A 227 -25.90 9.02 16.68
CA LEU A 227 -25.52 7.98 15.68
C LEU A 227 -24.57 6.96 16.31
N VAL A 228 -23.60 7.43 17.08
CA VAL A 228 -22.66 6.55 17.80
C VAL A 228 -23.44 5.68 18.81
N MET A 229 -24.34 6.28 19.56
CA MET A 229 -25.16 5.56 20.55
C MET A 229 -26.04 4.51 19.87
N LEU A 230 -26.68 4.86 18.76
CA LEU A 230 -27.56 3.95 18.01
C LEU A 230 -26.77 2.75 17.46
N VAL A 231 -25.58 2.98 16.90
CA VAL A 231 -24.72 1.89 16.41
C VAL A 231 -24.32 0.96 17.58
N ASN A 232 -24.07 1.54 18.75
CA ASN A 232 -23.73 0.78 19.97
C ASN A 232 -24.92 -0.02 20.52
N GLY A 233 -26.16 0.31 20.12
CA GLY A 233 -27.38 -0.30 20.65
C GLY A 233 -27.99 0.44 21.80
N ASP A 234 -27.56 1.67 22.05
CA ASP A 234 -28.06 2.51 23.15
C ASP A 234 -29.21 3.39 22.68
N GLN A 235 -29.99 3.89 23.64
CA GLN A 235 -31.11 4.81 23.38
C GLN A 235 -30.55 6.20 23.01
N PRO A 236 -31.08 6.81 21.93
CA PRO A 236 -30.68 8.17 21.59
C PRO A 236 -31.30 9.18 22.54
N SER A 237 -30.62 10.27 22.78
CA SER A 237 -31.11 11.36 23.64
C SER A 237 -31.76 12.50 22.87
N TRP A 238 -31.26 12.81 21.69
CA TRP A 238 -31.73 13.89 20.82
C TRP A 238 -32.69 13.39 19.74
N LEU A 239 -32.38 12.26 19.09
CA LEU A 239 -33.21 11.64 18.05
C LEU A 239 -34.33 10.83 18.72
N VAL A 240 -35.26 11.56 19.36
CA VAL A 240 -36.38 10.96 20.07
C VAL A 240 -37.39 10.40 19.09
N GLY A 241 -37.85 9.18 19.33
CA GLY A 241 -38.82 8.51 18.48
C GLY A 241 -38.25 7.50 17.48
N MET A 242 -36.93 7.29 17.51
CA MET A 242 -36.30 6.23 16.70
C MET A 242 -36.78 4.86 17.14
N THR A 243 -37.17 4.03 16.15
CA THR A 243 -37.67 2.66 16.41
C THR A 243 -36.66 1.60 16.08
N GLU A 244 -35.82 1.80 15.05
CA GLU A 244 -34.80 0.82 14.70
C GLU A 244 -33.65 1.50 13.93
N MET A 245 -32.50 0.83 13.93
CA MET A 245 -31.32 1.26 13.21
C MET A 245 -30.47 0.04 12.90
N THR A 246 -30.00 -0.10 11.66
CA THR A 246 -29.01 -1.12 11.35
C THR A 246 -27.61 -0.60 11.63
N ARG A 247 -26.72 -1.50 12.08
CA ARG A 247 -25.33 -1.12 12.34
C ARG A 247 -24.64 -0.67 11.06
N THR A 248 -24.90 -1.35 9.95
CA THR A 248 -24.27 -1.03 8.66
C THR A 248 -24.62 0.38 8.21
N PHE A 249 -25.91 0.77 8.32
CA PHE A 249 -26.35 2.12 7.92
C PHE A 249 -25.76 3.18 8.86
N GLY A 250 -25.75 2.92 10.15
CA GLY A 250 -25.15 3.85 11.11
C GLY A 250 -23.68 4.06 10.91
N ILE A 251 -22.92 2.98 10.68
CA ILE A 251 -21.48 3.07 10.42
C ILE A 251 -21.21 3.78 9.09
N GLU A 252 -22.05 3.56 8.08
CA GLU A 252 -21.95 4.27 6.80
C GLU A 252 -22.10 5.79 7.01
N LEU A 253 -23.07 6.20 7.80
CA LEU A 253 -23.28 7.62 8.10
C LEU A 253 -22.10 8.22 8.85
N LEU A 254 -21.57 7.49 9.85
CA LEU A 254 -20.39 7.93 10.59
C LEU A 254 -19.18 8.08 9.66
N GLU A 255 -18.96 7.12 8.76
CA GLU A 255 -17.86 7.18 7.80
C GLU A 255 -17.99 8.39 6.87
N ASN A 256 -19.20 8.65 6.35
CA ASN A 256 -19.45 9.78 5.47
C ASN A 256 -19.20 11.13 6.17
N ILE A 257 -19.65 11.27 7.39
CA ILE A 257 -19.43 12.47 8.21
C ILE A 257 -17.93 12.68 8.42
N LEU A 258 -17.24 11.64 8.88
CA LEU A 258 -15.82 11.73 9.23
C LEU A 258 -14.92 11.96 8.00
N SER A 259 -15.27 11.38 6.85
CA SER A 259 -14.48 11.56 5.64
C SER A 259 -14.68 12.93 4.98
N THR A 260 -15.89 13.50 5.08
CA THR A 260 -16.24 14.75 4.42
C THR A 260 -15.96 15.97 5.29
N PHE A 261 -16.26 15.90 6.59
CA PHE A 261 -16.26 17.04 7.50
C PHE A 261 -15.15 16.96 8.55
N TYR A 262 -13.97 16.52 8.16
CA TYR A 262 -12.84 16.37 9.10
C TYR A 262 -12.45 17.71 9.74
N SER A 263 -12.63 18.83 9.05
CA SER A 263 -12.31 20.16 9.57
C SER A 263 -13.10 20.50 10.82
N VAL A 264 -14.35 20.05 10.90
CA VAL A 264 -15.21 20.27 12.09
C VAL A 264 -14.62 19.58 13.32
N PHE A 265 -14.13 18.34 13.12
CA PHE A 265 -13.56 17.52 14.21
C PHE A 265 -12.21 18.06 14.68
N PHE A 266 -11.44 18.69 13.79
CA PHE A 266 -10.16 19.31 14.17
C PHE A 266 -10.37 20.69 14.83
N LYS A 267 -11.37 21.44 14.38
CA LYS A 267 -11.62 22.81 14.87
C LYS A 267 -12.26 22.83 16.26
N HIS A 268 -13.18 21.90 16.53
CA HIS A 268 -13.98 21.86 17.76
C HIS A 268 -13.48 20.74 18.68
N GLN A 269 -13.02 21.12 19.88
CA GLN A 269 -12.50 20.18 20.87
C GLN A 269 -13.57 19.18 21.33
N GLU A 270 -14.83 19.61 21.40
CA GLU A 270 -15.96 18.76 21.79
C GLU A 270 -16.12 17.58 20.82
N PHE A 271 -15.99 17.86 19.53
CA PHE A 271 -16.05 16.83 18.50
C PHE A 271 -14.84 15.90 18.55
N SER A 272 -13.64 16.44 18.77
CA SER A 272 -12.42 15.61 18.94
C SER A 272 -12.55 14.67 20.12
N SER A 273 -13.07 15.17 21.24
CA SER A 273 -13.28 14.37 22.44
C SER A 273 -14.30 13.25 22.22
N LEU A 274 -15.37 13.56 21.52
CA LEU A 274 -16.41 12.58 21.16
C LEU A 274 -15.83 11.49 20.25
N LEU A 275 -15.02 11.88 19.29
CA LEU A 275 -14.32 10.95 18.39
C LEU A 275 -13.39 10.01 19.18
N LYS A 276 -12.57 10.58 20.03
CA LYS A 276 -11.56 9.85 20.80
C LYS A 276 -12.18 8.92 21.82
N GLU A 277 -13.16 9.41 22.58
CA GLU A 277 -13.75 8.67 23.71
C GLU A 277 -14.86 7.70 23.28
N ARG A 278 -15.67 8.07 22.28
CA ARG A 278 -16.87 7.30 21.94
C ARG A 278 -16.72 6.50 20.64
N VAL A 279 -16.26 7.13 19.57
CA VAL A 279 -16.15 6.46 18.26
C VAL A 279 -15.08 5.37 18.31
N CYS A 280 -13.91 5.67 18.86
CA CYS A 280 -12.83 4.70 18.96
C CYS A 280 -13.20 3.53 19.87
N ALA A 281 -13.86 3.79 20.99
CA ALA A 281 -14.37 2.74 21.89
C ALA A 281 -15.39 1.85 21.18
N LEU A 282 -16.29 2.45 20.39
CA LEU A 282 -17.27 1.72 19.59
C LEU A 282 -16.61 0.80 18.57
N VAL A 283 -15.62 1.31 17.84
CA VAL A 283 -14.91 0.54 16.81
C VAL A 283 -14.19 -0.64 17.45
N ILE A 284 -13.48 -0.43 18.55
CA ILE A 284 -12.77 -1.48 19.29
C ILE A 284 -13.75 -2.55 19.77
N LYS A 285 -14.89 -2.12 20.32
CA LYS A 285 -15.94 -3.04 20.80
C LYS A 285 -16.49 -3.90 19.67
N LEU A 286 -16.78 -3.30 18.51
CA LEU A 286 -17.39 -4.01 17.39
C LEU A 286 -16.41 -4.97 16.70
N PHE A 287 -15.10 -4.77 16.84
CA PHE A 287 -14.09 -5.74 16.39
C PHE A 287 -13.91 -6.89 17.36
N SER A 288 -14.45 -6.81 18.57
CA SER A 288 -14.33 -7.85 19.57
C SER A 288 -15.07 -9.13 19.11
N PRO A 289 -14.49 -10.33 19.31
CA PRO A 289 -15.11 -11.56 18.85
C PRO A 289 -16.39 -11.95 19.60
N ASN A 290 -16.66 -11.32 20.74
CA ASN A 290 -17.82 -11.62 21.57
C ASN A 290 -19.07 -10.81 21.22
N VAL A 291 -18.99 -9.89 20.24
CA VAL A 291 -20.16 -9.11 19.85
C VAL A 291 -21.03 -9.97 18.93
N LYS A 292 -22.16 -10.40 19.43
CA LYS A 292 -23.17 -11.07 18.60
C LYS A 292 -23.66 -10.08 17.56
N SER A 293 -23.46 -10.39 16.31
CA SER A 293 -23.86 -9.52 15.21
C SER A 293 -25.37 -9.59 15.06
N GLN A 294 -26.06 -8.62 15.64
CA GLN A 294 -27.48 -8.44 15.41
C GLN A 294 -27.67 -7.59 14.17
N TYR A 295 -28.41 -8.09 13.23
CA TYR A 295 -28.66 -7.45 11.94
C TYR A 295 -29.40 -6.13 12.12
N ARG A 296 -30.41 -6.13 12.99
CA ARG A 296 -31.20 -4.93 13.34
C ARG A 296 -31.27 -4.84 14.86
N LEU A 297 -30.94 -3.65 15.35
CA LEU A 297 -31.06 -3.34 16.76
C LEU A 297 -32.44 -2.73 17.00
N ALA A 298 -33.29 -3.44 17.68
CA ALA A 298 -34.59 -2.90 18.11
C ALA A 298 -34.36 -1.95 19.27
N ILE A 299 -34.83 -0.72 19.11
CA ILE A 299 -34.71 0.31 20.14
C ILE A 299 -36.02 0.33 20.95
N GLY A 300 -35.98 -0.24 22.13
CA GLY A 300 -37.16 -0.29 23.00
C GLY A 300 -37.28 -1.59 23.78
N HIS A 301 -38.33 -1.67 24.58
CA HIS A 301 -38.56 -2.70 25.58
C HIS A 301 -38.84 -4.11 25.03
N GLN A 302 -38.90 -4.27 23.70
CA GLN A 302 -39.22 -5.59 23.13
C GLN A 302 -37.99 -6.50 22.99
N GLN A 303 -36.82 -6.02 23.44
CA GLN A 303 -35.58 -6.77 23.28
C GLN A 303 -35.48 -8.01 24.19
N GLN A 304 -36.27 -8.06 25.26
CA GLN A 304 -36.09 -9.13 26.23
C GLN A 304 -36.78 -10.45 25.86
N GLN A 305 -37.75 -10.42 24.93
CA GLN A 305 -38.50 -11.64 24.61
C GLN A 305 -37.98 -12.40 23.38
N LEU A 306 -37.12 -11.77 22.59
CA LEU A 306 -36.59 -12.42 21.37
C LEU A 306 -35.27 -13.16 21.56
N GLN A 307 -34.67 -13.06 22.74
CA GLN A 307 -33.40 -13.72 23.01
C GLN A 307 -33.51 -15.21 23.36
N ALA A 308 -34.71 -15.72 23.51
CA ALA A 308 -34.89 -17.06 24.07
C ALA A 308 -35.01 -18.20 23.06
N GLN A 309 -35.00 -17.93 21.75
CA GLN A 309 -35.39 -18.96 20.79
C GLN A 309 -34.53 -19.12 19.53
N GLN A 310 -33.25 -18.68 19.54
CA GLN A 310 -32.42 -19.06 18.41
C GLN A 310 -31.20 -19.84 18.87
N PRO A 311 -30.88 -20.93 18.17
CA PRO A 311 -29.72 -21.74 18.52
C PRO A 311 -28.45 -20.95 18.30
N ILE A 312 -27.50 -21.11 19.20
CA ILE A 312 -26.21 -20.47 19.16
C ILE A 312 -25.46 -20.96 17.92
N THR A 313 -25.67 -20.31 16.81
CA THR A 313 -24.85 -20.55 15.65
C THR A 313 -23.48 -19.90 15.89
N THR A 314 -22.47 -20.69 15.70
CA THR A 314 -21.07 -20.32 15.77
C THR A 314 -20.81 -18.93 15.19
N ASP A 315 -20.01 -18.17 15.89
CA ASP A 315 -19.65 -16.77 15.58
C ASP A 315 -19.00 -16.66 14.19
N LYS A 316 -19.83 -16.66 13.17
CA LYS A 316 -19.34 -16.31 11.83
C LYS A 316 -19.26 -14.79 11.74
N PRO A 317 -18.09 -14.24 11.47
CA PRO A 317 -17.97 -12.78 11.35
C PRO A 317 -18.88 -12.26 10.23
N PHE A 318 -19.62 -11.22 10.52
CA PHE A 318 -20.61 -10.68 9.59
C PHE A 318 -19.94 -9.72 8.62
N PHE A 319 -19.91 -10.07 7.33
CA PHE A 319 -19.17 -9.36 6.30
C PHE A 319 -19.55 -7.88 6.19
N PRO A 320 -20.85 -7.48 6.09
CA PRO A 320 -21.16 -6.06 5.91
C PRO A 320 -20.68 -5.18 7.07
N VAL A 321 -20.77 -5.65 8.31
CA VAL A 321 -20.31 -4.88 9.47
C VAL A 321 -18.79 -4.80 9.46
N SER A 322 -18.08 -5.91 9.20
CA SER A 322 -16.62 -5.93 9.16
C SER A 322 -16.09 -5.00 8.07
N MET A 323 -16.70 -5.04 6.89
CA MET A 323 -16.30 -4.20 5.76
C MET A 323 -16.50 -2.72 6.08
N ARG A 324 -17.67 -2.38 6.65
CA ARG A 324 -17.97 -0.99 7.03
C ARG A 324 -17.03 -0.49 8.12
N LEU A 325 -16.71 -1.35 9.12
CA LEU A 325 -15.79 -0.99 10.19
C LEU A 325 -14.39 -0.74 9.67
N LEU A 326 -13.92 -1.58 8.75
CA LEU A 326 -12.59 -1.40 8.16
C LEU A 326 -12.52 -0.13 7.32
N ARG A 327 -13.60 0.21 6.59
CA ARG A 327 -13.68 1.50 5.88
C ARG A 327 -13.59 2.66 6.88
N LEU A 328 -14.31 2.58 7.98
CA LEU A 328 -14.28 3.61 9.03
C LEU A 328 -12.89 3.74 9.64
N VAL A 329 -12.24 2.61 9.95
CA VAL A 329 -10.87 2.60 10.48
C VAL A 329 -9.89 3.23 9.49
N SER A 330 -10.06 2.94 8.19
CA SER A 330 -9.23 3.53 7.13
C SER A 330 -9.33 5.06 7.15
N VAL A 331 -10.55 5.60 7.29
CA VAL A 331 -10.77 7.05 7.40
C VAL A 331 -10.10 7.61 8.66
N LEU A 332 -10.27 6.92 9.79
CA LEU A 332 -9.68 7.37 11.07
C LEU A 332 -8.16 7.42 11.00
N VAL A 333 -7.53 6.40 10.43
CA VAL A 333 -6.07 6.35 10.31
C VAL A 333 -5.56 7.39 9.31
N GLN A 334 -6.23 7.54 8.16
CA GLN A 334 -5.74 8.43 7.10
C GLN A 334 -5.95 9.91 7.43
N LYS A 335 -7.10 10.26 8.02
CA LYS A 335 -7.49 11.67 8.19
C LYS A 335 -7.37 12.18 9.63
N TYR A 336 -7.43 11.31 10.62
CA TYR A 336 -7.45 11.69 12.04
C TYR A 336 -6.26 11.17 12.83
N TYR A 337 -5.19 10.78 12.15
CA TYR A 337 -4.03 10.16 12.79
C TYR A 337 -3.44 11.02 13.90
N SER A 338 -3.30 12.33 13.66
CA SER A 338 -2.70 13.26 14.61
C SER A 338 -3.50 13.36 15.92
N LEU A 339 -4.81 13.17 15.85
CA LEU A 339 -5.69 13.17 17.04
C LEU A 339 -5.73 11.80 17.73
N LEU A 340 -5.51 10.71 16.99
CA LEU A 340 -5.80 9.34 17.43
C LEU A 340 -4.55 8.46 17.44
N VAL A 341 -3.38 9.00 17.74
CA VAL A 341 -2.12 8.23 17.69
C VAL A 341 -2.20 6.98 18.58
N THR A 342 -2.68 7.11 19.80
CA THR A 342 -2.82 5.99 20.73
C THR A 342 -3.85 4.97 20.25
N GLU A 343 -4.99 5.45 19.74
CA GLU A 343 -6.10 4.60 19.29
C GLU A 343 -5.75 3.89 17.99
N CYS A 344 -4.99 4.55 17.09
CA CYS A 344 -4.55 3.96 15.83
C CYS A 344 -3.59 2.78 16.05
N GLU A 345 -2.82 2.79 17.13
CA GLU A 345 -2.00 1.63 17.52
C GLU A 345 -2.88 0.37 17.68
N ILE A 346 -4.02 0.54 18.37
CA ILE A 346 -4.96 -0.57 18.57
C ILE A 346 -5.60 -0.98 17.24
N PHE A 347 -6.02 -0.03 16.42
CA PHE A 347 -6.66 -0.30 15.13
C PHE A 347 -5.72 -1.07 14.21
N LEU A 348 -4.47 -0.64 14.11
CA LEU A 348 -3.47 -1.29 13.24
C LEU A 348 -3.14 -2.69 13.74
N SER A 349 -3.06 -2.89 15.06
CA SER A 349 -2.87 -4.21 15.66
C SER A 349 -4.02 -5.16 15.31
N LEU A 350 -5.25 -4.65 15.33
CA LEU A 350 -6.43 -5.44 14.96
C LEU A 350 -6.41 -5.82 13.47
N ILE A 351 -6.03 -4.88 12.60
CA ILE A 351 -5.94 -5.15 11.16
C ILE A 351 -4.89 -6.25 10.90
N ILE A 352 -3.75 -6.17 11.57
CA ILE A 352 -2.66 -7.16 11.45
C ILE A 352 -3.16 -8.56 11.84
N LYS A 353 -3.99 -8.65 12.88
CA LYS A 353 -4.55 -9.94 13.32
C LYS A 353 -5.47 -10.58 12.27
N PHE A 354 -6.10 -9.78 11.42
CA PHE A 354 -6.94 -10.32 10.35
C PHE A 354 -6.14 -11.02 9.26
N LEU A 355 -4.82 -10.86 9.23
CA LEU A 355 -3.93 -11.55 8.27
C LEU A 355 -3.60 -12.99 8.68
N ASP A 356 -3.98 -13.41 9.87
CA ASP A 356 -3.70 -14.78 10.36
C ASP A 356 -4.28 -15.83 9.43
N PRO A 357 -3.54 -16.95 9.20
CA PRO A 357 -4.01 -17.98 8.25
C PRO A 357 -5.32 -18.64 8.62
N ASP A 358 -5.69 -18.66 9.91
CA ASP A 358 -6.95 -19.27 10.37
C ASP A 358 -8.16 -18.37 10.14
N LYS A 359 -7.96 -17.11 9.74
CA LYS A 359 -9.06 -16.22 9.40
C LYS A 359 -9.62 -16.55 8.01
N PRO A 360 -10.91 -16.29 7.76
CA PRO A 360 -11.47 -16.48 6.41
C PRO A 360 -10.76 -15.64 5.36
N ALA A 361 -10.75 -16.12 4.12
CA ALA A 361 -10.05 -15.47 3.02
C ALA A 361 -10.57 -14.03 2.78
N TRP A 362 -11.88 -13.81 2.94
CA TRP A 362 -12.45 -12.48 2.75
C TRP A 362 -11.98 -11.49 3.81
N GLN A 363 -11.77 -11.94 5.06
CA GLN A 363 -11.23 -11.07 6.11
C GLN A 363 -9.79 -10.68 5.82
N ARG A 364 -8.97 -11.65 5.38
CA ARG A 364 -7.59 -11.38 4.99
C ARG A 364 -7.54 -10.42 3.79
N ALA A 365 -8.45 -10.61 2.81
CA ALA A 365 -8.52 -9.74 1.64
C ALA A 365 -8.86 -8.29 2.03
N LEU A 366 -9.84 -8.10 2.91
CA LEU A 366 -10.21 -6.76 3.39
C LEU A 366 -9.06 -6.09 4.14
N ALA A 367 -8.38 -6.83 5.01
CA ALA A 367 -7.24 -6.31 5.77
C ALA A 367 -6.09 -5.91 4.84
N LEU A 368 -5.81 -6.73 3.82
CA LEU A 368 -4.77 -6.44 2.83
C LEU A 368 -5.11 -5.19 2.01
N GLU A 369 -6.38 -5.02 1.65
CA GLU A 369 -6.82 -3.82 0.92
C GLU A 369 -6.62 -2.55 1.75
N ILE A 370 -6.92 -2.61 3.05
CA ILE A 370 -6.69 -1.49 3.97
C ILE A 370 -5.20 -1.18 4.06
N LEU A 371 -4.37 -2.21 4.26
CA LEU A 371 -2.92 -2.04 4.34
C LEU A 371 -2.35 -1.47 3.04
N HIS A 372 -2.88 -1.90 1.90
CA HIS A 372 -2.47 -1.36 0.60
C HIS A 372 -2.74 0.16 0.52
N ARG A 373 -3.91 0.61 0.99
CA ARG A 373 -4.25 2.04 1.04
C ARG A 373 -3.31 2.81 1.96
N LEU A 374 -2.99 2.25 3.13
CA LEU A 374 -2.19 2.94 4.15
C LEU A 374 -0.69 2.96 3.77
N LEU A 375 -0.16 1.83 3.34
CA LEU A 375 1.27 1.66 3.06
C LEU A 375 1.70 2.37 1.77
N ALA A 376 0.78 2.69 0.88
CA ALA A 376 1.05 3.49 -0.31
C ALA A 376 1.35 4.95 0.01
N GLN A 377 1.09 5.40 1.23
CA GLN A 377 1.30 6.79 1.66
C GLN A 377 2.60 6.90 2.47
N PRO A 378 3.64 7.53 1.92
CA PRO A 378 4.93 7.61 2.62
C PRO A 378 4.86 8.31 3.98
N LEU A 379 4.01 9.33 4.09
CA LEU A 379 3.87 10.08 5.36
C LEU A 379 3.28 9.22 6.46
N LEU A 380 2.35 8.32 6.13
CA LEU A 380 1.79 7.38 7.11
C LEU A 380 2.83 6.35 7.56
N VAL A 381 3.63 5.82 6.63
CA VAL A 381 4.71 4.89 6.95
C VAL A 381 5.70 5.56 7.92
N LYS A 382 6.07 6.80 7.61
CA LYS A 382 6.91 7.61 8.48
C LYS A 382 6.30 7.75 9.87
N SER A 383 5.01 8.11 9.93
CA SER A 383 4.29 8.33 11.19
C SER A 383 4.19 7.05 12.02
N PHE A 384 3.94 5.91 11.40
CA PHE A 384 3.85 4.63 12.11
C PHE A 384 5.18 4.29 12.76
N CYS A 385 6.29 4.48 12.05
CA CYS A 385 7.63 4.22 12.59
C CYS A 385 7.94 5.17 13.74
N GLN A 386 7.71 6.47 13.57
CA GLN A 386 8.01 7.47 14.59
C GLN A 386 7.16 7.33 15.83
N SER A 387 5.85 7.05 15.67
CA SER A 387 4.90 7.01 16.78
C SER A 387 4.97 5.72 17.58
N TYR A 388 5.34 4.62 16.96
CA TYR A 388 5.25 3.29 17.59
C TYR A 388 6.59 2.59 17.72
N ASP A 389 7.29 2.35 16.59
CA ASP A 389 8.54 1.58 16.60
C ASP A 389 9.67 2.29 17.33
N MET A 390 9.67 3.62 17.32
CA MET A 390 10.69 4.43 18.01
C MET A 390 10.35 4.73 19.46
N LYS A 391 9.17 4.33 19.95
CA LYS A 391 8.75 4.57 21.34
C LYS A 391 8.95 3.28 22.15
N PRO A 392 9.61 3.37 23.32
CA PRO A 392 9.95 2.16 24.07
C PRO A 392 8.76 1.42 24.68
N HIS A 393 7.62 2.10 24.89
CA HIS A 393 6.45 1.50 25.52
C HIS A 393 5.33 1.18 24.54
N ALA A 394 5.52 1.48 23.26
CA ALA A 394 4.54 1.19 22.22
C ALA A 394 4.86 -0.12 21.53
N THR A 395 3.85 -0.68 20.84
CA THR A 395 4.00 -1.85 20.00
C THR A 395 4.81 -1.45 18.76
N ASN A 396 5.65 -2.37 18.25
CA ASN A 396 6.40 -2.14 17.01
C ASN A 396 5.48 -2.37 15.82
N ILE A 397 4.57 -1.42 15.58
CA ILE A 397 3.48 -1.55 14.61
C ILE A 397 4.01 -1.72 13.18
N PHE A 398 5.00 -0.91 12.78
CA PHE A 398 5.54 -0.98 11.43
C PHE A 398 6.25 -2.31 11.20
N GLN A 399 7.08 -2.73 12.16
CA GLN A 399 7.77 -4.03 12.11
C GLN A 399 6.77 -5.19 12.07
N ASP A 400 5.73 -5.14 12.91
CA ASP A 400 4.69 -6.18 12.95
C ASP A 400 3.91 -6.24 11.64
N THR A 401 3.64 -5.08 11.02
CA THR A 401 2.94 -5.00 9.73
C THR A 401 3.76 -5.71 8.65
N VAL A 402 5.04 -5.38 8.54
CA VAL A 402 5.93 -5.99 7.53
C VAL A 402 6.07 -7.49 7.77
N ASN A 403 6.29 -7.90 9.02
CA ASN A 403 6.42 -9.32 9.37
C ASN A 403 5.12 -10.09 9.09
N SER A 404 3.97 -9.49 9.34
CA SER A 404 2.67 -10.11 9.09
C SER A 404 2.40 -10.26 7.60
N LEU A 405 2.80 -9.28 6.78
CA LEU A 405 2.71 -9.40 5.32
C LEU A 405 3.59 -10.55 4.81
N ALA A 406 4.81 -10.66 5.32
CA ALA A 406 5.72 -11.75 4.95
C ALA A 406 5.14 -13.11 5.36
N ALA A 407 4.60 -13.21 6.57
CA ALA A 407 3.98 -14.44 7.08
C ALA A 407 2.73 -14.80 6.26
N CYS A 408 1.95 -13.80 5.87
CA CYS A 408 0.75 -14.00 5.03
C CYS A 408 1.16 -14.59 3.68
N ILE A 409 2.18 -14.07 3.04
CA ILE A 409 2.67 -14.55 1.74
C ILE A 409 3.14 -16.01 1.88
N GLN A 410 3.92 -16.32 2.91
CA GLN A 410 4.39 -17.68 3.16
C GLN A 410 3.21 -18.63 3.38
N SER A 411 2.21 -18.21 4.15
CA SER A 411 1.04 -19.04 4.47
C SER A 411 0.20 -19.35 3.24
N LEU A 412 0.14 -18.45 2.26
CA LEU A 412 -0.65 -18.66 1.04
C LEU A 412 -0.11 -19.83 0.22
N PHE A 413 1.20 -20.10 0.26
CA PHE A 413 1.79 -21.26 -0.41
C PHE A 413 1.56 -22.57 0.35
N VAL A 414 1.22 -22.50 1.63
CA VAL A 414 0.93 -23.68 2.46
C VAL A 414 -0.57 -23.99 2.48
N THR A 415 -1.42 -22.98 2.61
CA THR A 415 -2.87 -23.15 2.77
C THR A 415 -3.62 -23.33 1.45
N THR A 416 -3.02 -23.00 0.31
CA THR A 416 -3.66 -23.15 -1.00
C THR A 416 -3.78 -24.64 -1.34
N PRO A 417 -4.97 -25.13 -1.73
CA PRO A 417 -5.15 -26.55 -2.02
C PRO A 417 -4.30 -27.00 -3.21
N PRO A 418 -3.79 -28.26 -3.20
CA PRO A 418 -2.93 -28.75 -4.28
C PRO A 418 -3.65 -28.99 -5.60
N GLY A 419 -4.98 -28.88 -5.67
CA GLY A 419 -5.75 -29.00 -6.91
C GLY A 419 -5.57 -27.86 -7.88
N LEU A 420 -4.92 -26.77 -7.46
CA LEU A 420 -4.67 -25.61 -8.31
C LEU A 420 -3.57 -25.83 -9.34
N ALA A 421 -2.81 -26.93 -9.22
CA ALA A 421 -1.83 -27.31 -10.24
C ALA A 421 -2.47 -27.59 -11.61
N SER A 422 -3.72 -28.04 -11.61
CA SER A 422 -4.46 -28.28 -12.85
C SER A 422 -4.95 -27.00 -13.50
N SER A 423 -5.21 -25.95 -12.73
CA SER A 423 -5.61 -24.64 -13.27
C SER A 423 -4.41 -23.88 -13.87
N ALA A 424 -3.20 -24.18 -13.42
CA ALA A 424 -1.99 -23.59 -13.99
C ALA A 424 -1.76 -24.07 -15.43
N GLN A 425 -2.13 -25.33 -15.74
CA GLN A 425 -2.05 -25.86 -17.10
C GLN A 425 -3.07 -25.18 -18.01
N VAL A 426 -4.27 -24.86 -17.51
CA VAL A 426 -5.29 -24.12 -18.28
C VAL A 426 -4.83 -22.70 -18.54
N ALA A 427 -4.14 -22.07 -17.57
CA ALA A 427 -3.63 -20.71 -17.72
C ALA A 427 -2.51 -20.64 -18.75
N LEU A 428 -1.70 -21.69 -18.90
CA LEU A 428 -0.62 -21.75 -19.89
C LEU A 428 -1.14 -21.99 -21.30
N THR A 429 -2.35 -22.57 -21.46
CA THR A 429 -2.89 -22.89 -22.77
C THR A 429 -3.80 -21.82 -23.36
N GLY A 430 -4.16 -20.77 -22.60
CA GLY A 430 -4.90 -19.62 -23.11
C GLY A 430 -6.25 -19.92 -23.75
N SER A 431 -6.84 -21.06 -23.46
CA SER A 431 -8.10 -21.44 -24.09
C SER A 431 -9.27 -21.15 -23.14
N THR A 432 -10.15 -20.32 -23.62
CA THR A 432 -11.39 -19.94 -22.95
C THR A 432 -12.52 -20.87 -23.36
N SER A 433 -12.44 -22.13 -23.19
CA SER A 433 -13.65 -22.94 -23.33
C SER A 433 -13.44 -24.40 -22.93
N SER A 434 -14.21 -24.72 -21.97
CA SER A 434 -14.93 -25.98 -21.73
C SER A 434 -14.29 -27.29 -22.21
N SER A 435 -14.05 -28.11 -21.23
CA SER A 435 -14.16 -29.57 -21.33
C SER A 435 -13.00 -30.30 -21.98
N SER A 436 -12.41 -31.08 -21.16
CA SER A 436 -11.54 -32.23 -21.36
C SER A 436 -10.05 -31.96 -21.15
N PRO A 437 -9.48 -32.62 -20.15
CA PRO A 437 -8.05 -32.57 -19.89
C PRO A 437 -7.33 -33.60 -20.76
N LEU A 438 -7.01 -33.24 -21.97
CA LEU A 438 -6.11 -34.04 -22.78
C LEU A 438 -4.75 -33.36 -22.80
N MET A 439 -3.83 -34.00 -22.15
CA MET A 439 -2.43 -33.57 -22.13
C MET A 439 -1.84 -33.69 -23.51
N THR A 440 -1.95 -32.67 -24.28
CA THR A 440 -1.10 -32.53 -25.44
C THR A 440 0.06 -31.61 -25.07
N SER A 441 1.24 -32.06 -25.42
CA SER A 441 2.46 -31.27 -25.31
C SER A 441 2.22 -29.96 -26.05
N VAL A 442 2.05 -28.88 -25.30
CA VAL A 442 1.72 -27.60 -25.89
C VAL A 442 2.99 -26.98 -26.43
N SER A 443 3.13 -26.97 -27.72
CA SER A 443 4.05 -26.07 -28.36
C SER A 443 3.50 -24.66 -28.14
N ILE A 444 4.17 -23.89 -27.36
CA ILE A 444 3.79 -22.50 -27.12
C ILE A 444 4.01 -21.74 -28.42
N GLY A 445 2.92 -21.45 -29.11
CA GLY A 445 2.98 -20.66 -30.30
C GLY A 445 3.49 -19.25 -30.02
N PRO A 446 4.09 -18.59 -31.00
CA PRO A 446 4.57 -17.23 -30.82
C PRO A 446 3.38 -16.30 -30.53
N GLY A 447 3.37 -15.65 -29.39
CA GLY A 447 2.35 -14.71 -28.99
C GLY A 447 1.62 -14.99 -27.70
N ILE A 448 1.84 -16.14 -27.07
CA ILE A 448 1.20 -16.43 -25.78
C ILE A 448 2.21 -16.13 -24.67
N THR A 449 1.98 -15.03 -23.96
CA THR A 449 2.74 -14.72 -22.76
C THR A 449 2.26 -15.62 -21.62
N PRO A 450 3.18 -16.25 -20.85
CA PRO A 450 2.75 -17.04 -19.70
C PRO A 450 2.05 -16.13 -18.67
N GLN A 451 1.00 -16.65 -18.06
CA GLN A 451 0.27 -15.88 -17.04
C GLN A 451 1.21 -15.55 -15.88
N ALA A 452 1.19 -14.28 -15.46
CA ALA A 452 1.98 -13.81 -14.32
C ALA A 452 1.54 -14.50 -13.04
N GLY A 453 2.51 -14.92 -12.25
CA GLY A 453 2.19 -15.57 -11.00
C GLY A 453 3.42 -16.08 -10.28
N PHE A 454 3.17 -16.87 -9.23
CA PHE A 454 4.19 -17.41 -8.34
C PHE A 454 4.00 -18.93 -8.22
N TYR A 455 5.08 -19.65 -8.43
CA TYR A 455 5.11 -21.12 -8.30
C TYR A 455 6.16 -21.49 -7.26
N TYR A 456 5.73 -22.18 -6.18
CA TYR A 456 6.62 -22.54 -5.10
C TYR A 456 6.14 -23.84 -4.46
N ARG A 457 7.02 -24.84 -4.45
CA ARG A 457 6.81 -26.15 -3.81
C ARG A 457 5.47 -26.80 -4.23
N GLY A 458 5.22 -26.81 -5.55
CA GLY A 458 4.04 -27.44 -6.11
C GLY A 458 2.77 -26.60 -6.09
N VAL A 459 2.81 -25.40 -5.56
CA VAL A 459 1.64 -24.50 -5.46
C VAL A 459 1.81 -23.37 -6.46
N TRP A 460 0.81 -23.20 -7.34
CA TRP A 460 0.74 -22.09 -8.29
C TRP A 460 -0.28 -21.07 -7.80
N ILE A 461 0.13 -19.81 -7.74
CA ILE A 461 -0.75 -18.69 -7.35
C ILE A 461 -0.65 -17.62 -8.44
N PRO A 462 -1.75 -17.35 -9.19
CA PRO A 462 -1.72 -16.32 -10.23
C PRO A 462 -1.74 -14.91 -9.65
N ILE A 463 -1.18 -13.97 -10.40
CA ILE A 463 -1.33 -12.53 -10.10
C ILE A 463 -2.57 -12.03 -10.83
N CYS A 464 -3.48 -11.40 -10.10
CA CYS A 464 -4.70 -10.83 -10.66
C CYS A 464 -4.39 -9.59 -11.50
N THR A 465 -4.97 -9.50 -12.69
CA THR A 465 -4.74 -8.41 -13.63
C THR A 465 -5.17 -7.04 -13.09
N ALA A 466 -6.06 -7.03 -12.09
CA ALA A 466 -6.51 -5.79 -11.44
C ALA A 466 -5.34 -5.00 -10.83
N PHE A 467 -4.25 -5.68 -10.44
CA PHE A 467 -3.10 -5.04 -9.80
C PHE A 467 -1.91 -4.84 -10.74
N THR A 468 -1.99 -5.34 -11.97
CA THR A 468 -0.90 -5.21 -12.94
C THR A 468 -1.14 -4.11 -13.98
N SER A 469 -2.38 -3.66 -14.16
CA SER A 469 -2.75 -2.74 -15.26
C SER A 469 -2.78 -1.27 -14.86
N GLY A 470 -2.42 -0.93 -13.63
CA GLY A 470 -2.31 0.47 -13.20
C GLY A 470 -3.61 1.18 -12.89
N GLN A 471 -4.76 0.57 -13.20
CA GLN A 471 -6.07 1.12 -12.82
C GLN A 471 -6.72 0.20 -11.79
N PRO A 472 -7.03 0.70 -10.59
CA PRO A 472 -7.67 -0.15 -9.59
C PRO A 472 -9.10 -0.47 -9.99
N LYS A 473 -9.40 -1.74 -10.21
CA LYS A 473 -10.77 -2.21 -10.27
C LYS A 473 -11.39 -2.16 -8.87
N ALA A 474 -12.72 -2.15 -8.80
CA ALA A 474 -13.44 -2.07 -7.55
C ALA A 474 -12.97 -3.17 -6.58
N THR A 475 -12.52 -2.75 -5.43
CA THR A 475 -12.07 -3.66 -4.37
C THR A 475 -13.25 -4.18 -3.57
N PHE A 476 -13.01 -5.17 -2.71
CA PHE A 476 -14.06 -5.71 -1.84
C PHE A 476 -14.57 -4.68 -0.83
N LEU A 477 -13.73 -3.72 -0.46
CA LEU A 477 -14.14 -2.60 0.41
C LEU A 477 -15.16 -1.69 -0.25
N GLU A 478 -15.30 -1.73 -1.57
CA GLU A 478 -16.27 -0.90 -2.32
C GLU A 478 -17.56 -1.65 -2.66
N MET A 479 -17.67 -2.92 -2.29
CA MET A 479 -18.87 -3.73 -2.52
C MET A 479 -19.89 -3.50 -1.41
N LEU A 480 -20.47 -2.30 -1.37
CA LEU A 480 -21.28 -1.81 -0.26
C LEU A 480 -22.64 -2.51 -0.15
N ASP A 481 -23.13 -3.07 -1.25
CA ASP A 481 -24.44 -3.71 -1.30
C ASP A 481 -24.43 -5.20 -1.01
N LYS A 482 -23.25 -5.79 -0.85
CA LYS A 482 -23.11 -7.24 -0.60
C LYS A 482 -23.47 -7.56 0.85
N THR A 483 -24.37 -8.52 1.03
CA THR A 483 -24.76 -9.03 2.35
C THR A 483 -23.98 -10.25 2.78
N ASP A 484 -23.56 -11.06 1.81
CA ASP A 484 -22.81 -12.29 2.05
C ASP A 484 -21.34 -12.10 1.71
N PRO A 485 -20.43 -12.83 2.40
CA PRO A 485 -19.01 -12.71 2.07
C PRO A 485 -18.76 -13.07 0.61
N PRO A 486 -18.02 -12.25 -0.12
CA PRO A 486 -17.73 -12.54 -1.53
C PRO A 486 -16.78 -13.72 -1.66
N GLY A 487 -16.90 -14.43 -2.76
CA GLY A 487 -15.91 -15.43 -3.14
C GLY A 487 -14.62 -14.71 -3.55
N ILE A 488 -13.51 -15.09 -2.91
CA ILE A 488 -12.23 -14.49 -3.19
C ILE A 488 -11.58 -15.22 -4.36
N GLN A 489 -11.25 -14.50 -5.41
CA GLN A 489 -10.58 -15.00 -6.60
C GLN A 489 -9.21 -15.59 -6.23
N ASP A 490 -8.83 -16.68 -6.91
CA ASP A 490 -7.52 -17.31 -6.71
C ASP A 490 -6.41 -16.30 -7.00
N GLY A 491 -5.48 -16.16 -6.06
CA GLY A 491 -4.37 -15.25 -6.19
C GLY A 491 -4.67 -13.81 -5.78
N TYR A 492 -5.90 -13.49 -5.36
CA TYR A 492 -6.26 -12.12 -4.98
C TYR A 492 -5.46 -11.65 -3.76
N CYS A 493 -5.47 -12.45 -2.68
CA CYS A 493 -4.71 -12.10 -1.47
C CYS A 493 -3.22 -11.99 -1.74
N MET A 494 -2.67 -12.91 -2.56
CA MET A 494 -1.26 -12.85 -2.95
C MET A 494 -0.96 -11.56 -3.72
N SER A 495 -1.84 -11.19 -4.66
CA SER A 495 -1.65 -9.99 -5.48
C SER A 495 -1.65 -8.70 -4.64
N VAL A 496 -2.58 -8.61 -3.67
CA VAL A 496 -2.66 -7.42 -2.80
C VAL A 496 -1.46 -7.39 -1.84
N ALA A 497 -1.07 -8.53 -1.26
CA ALA A 497 0.08 -8.61 -0.36
C ALA A 497 1.38 -8.23 -1.10
N TYR A 498 1.53 -8.72 -2.32
CA TYR A 498 2.66 -8.37 -3.20
C TYR A 498 2.69 -6.86 -3.47
N ALA A 499 1.52 -6.28 -3.80
CA ALA A 499 1.41 -4.83 -4.01
C ALA A 499 1.77 -4.05 -2.74
N CYS A 500 1.37 -4.54 -1.56
CA CYS A 500 1.73 -3.93 -0.28
C CYS A 500 3.24 -3.90 -0.06
N LEU A 501 3.93 -5.01 -0.37
CA LEU A 501 5.39 -5.07 -0.24
C LEU A 501 6.08 -4.05 -1.14
N LEU A 502 5.63 -3.95 -2.40
CA LEU A 502 6.18 -2.98 -3.35
C LEU A 502 5.94 -1.55 -2.85
N ASP A 503 4.75 -1.28 -2.32
CA ASP A 503 4.40 0.03 -1.77
C ASP A 503 5.25 0.39 -0.54
N VAL A 504 5.50 -0.57 0.36
CA VAL A 504 6.33 -0.35 1.55
C VAL A 504 7.73 0.11 1.13
N ILE A 505 8.33 -0.61 0.18
CA ILE A 505 9.70 -0.30 -0.27
C ILE A 505 9.73 1.06 -0.96
N ARG A 506 8.74 1.35 -1.81
CA ARG A 506 8.64 2.65 -2.47
C ARG A 506 8.48 3.77 -1.44
N SER A 507 7.62 3.57 -0.43
CA SER A 507 7.39 4.56 0.63
C SER A 507 8.66 4.80 1.45
N ILE A 508 9.37 3.74 1.83
CA ILE A 508 10.64 3.83 2.57
C ILE A 508 11.66 4.63 1.73
N SER A 509 11.77 4.30 0.46
CA SER A 509 12.71 4.96 -0.46
C SER A 509 12.42 6.46 -0.57
N LEU A 510 11.14 6.82 -0.73
CA LEU A 510 10.73 8.22 -0.85
C LEU A 510 11.00 9.00 0.45
N VAL A 511 10.73 8.39 1.59
CA VAL A 511 10.95 9.04 2.89
C VAL A 511 12.44 9.29 3.11
N VAL A 512 13.29 8.28 2.84
CA VAL A 512 14.74 8.40 3.04
C VAL A 512 15.36 9.39 2.05
N GLN A 513 14.89 9.41 0.81
CA GLN A 513 15.37 10.36 -0.22
C GLN A 513 15.04 11.81 0.12
N ASN A 514 13.86 12.04 0.73
CA ASN A 514 13.42 13.39 1.07
C ASN A 514 14.05 13.92 2.36
N THR A 515 14.75 13.07 3.11
CA THR A 515 15.52 13.50 4.28
C THR A 515 16.80 14.21 3.80
N PRO A 516 17.05 15.47 4.19
CA PRO A 516 18.24 16.18 3.74
C PRO A 516 19.51 15.53 4.30
N SER A 517 20.35 15.03 3.40
CA SER A 517 21.61 14.42 3.79
C SER A 517 22.59 15.49 4.30
N ALA A 518 23.31 15.14 5.36
CA ALA A 518 24.25 16.06 6.01
C ALA A 518 25.49 16.39 5.19
N THR A 519 25.52 15.94 3.92
CA THR A 519 26.73 16.04 3.10
C THR A 519 26.63 17.04 1.93
N SER A 520 25.61 17.90 1.89
CA SER A 520 25.57 18.95 0.86
C SER A 520 26.25 20.21 1.40
N ASP A 521 27.23 20.64 0.69
CA ASP A 521 28.09 21.79 1.00
C ASP A 521 27.28 23.02 1.43
N SER A 522 27.50 23.40 2.66
CA SER A 522 26.87 24.57 3.27
C SER A 522 27.63 25.83 2.95
N SER A 523 27.11 26.61 2.04
CA SER A 523 27.51 28.01 1.92
C SER A 523 26.28 28.89 2.18
N ALA A 524 25.87 28.98 3.43
CA ALA A 524 24.97 30.03 3.91
C ALA A 524 24.96 30.05 5.42
N SER A 525 25.31 31.18 5.91
CA SER A 525 25.52 31.52 7.32
C SER A 525 24.23 31.64 8.13
N SER A 526 24.43 31.37 9.39
CA SER A 526 23.63 31.81 10.55
C SER A 526 22.23 31.21 10.70
N ASP A 527 22.17 30.24 11.51
CA ASP A 527 21.15 29.82 12.50
C ASP A 527 21.36 28.34 12.85
N ARG A 528 22.47 28.12 13.57
CA ARG A 528 22.96 26.75 13.82
C ARG A 528 22.34 26.08 15.03
N PHE A 529 21.54 26.78 15.85
CA PHE A 529 21.13 26.18 17.15
C PHE A 529 19.79 25.45 17.15
N SER A 530 18.96 25.63 16.12
CA SER A 530 17.66 24.97 16.05
C SER A 530 17.63 23.75 15.12
N ASN A 531 18.65 23.60 14.27
CA ASN A 531 18.67 22.55 13.25
C ASN A 531 19.40 21.28 13.65
N GLU A 532 20.26 21.32 14.68
CA GLU A 532 21.00 20.12 15.10
C GLU A 532 20.08 19.02 15.64
N LYS A 533 19.04 19.41 16.38
CA LYS A 533 18.11 18.44 16.95
C LYS A 533 17.23 17.80 15.88
N ALA A 534 16.86 18.54 14.84
CA ALA A 534 16.04 18.02 13.75
C ALA A 534 16.83 17.08 12.83
N VAL A 535 18.12 17.36 12.60
CA VAL A 535 18.98 16.52 11.75
C VAL A 535 19.30 15.19 12.44
N VAL A 536 19.57 15.23 13.75
CA VAL A 536 19.85 14.01 14.52
C VAL A 536 18.60 13.11 14.60
N ASP A 537 17.41 13.71 14.72
CA ASP A 537 16.14 12.97 14.74
C ASP A 537 15.84 12.32 13.39
N ASP A 538 16.20 12.98 12.27
CA ASP A 538 15.95 12.46 10.92
C ASP A 538 16.85 11.26 10.59
N ASP A 539 18.12 11.29 11.02
CA ASP A 539 19.03 10.16 10.81
C ASP A 539 18.59 8.93 11.64
N SER A 540 18.24 9.16 12.90
CA SER A 540 17.77 8.12 13.81
C SER A 540 16.49 7.46 13.28
N PHE A 541 15.61 8.26 12.69
CA PHE A 541 14.36 7.79 12.11
C PHE A 541 14.60 6.88 10.89
N SER A 542 15.48 7.29 9.98
CA SER A 542 15.80 6.49 8.78
C SER A 542 16.42 5.14 9.16
N ILE A 543 17.29 5.14 10.17
CA ILE A 543 17.91 3.92 10.71
C ILE A 543 16.81 2.99 11.26
N GLN A 544 15.87 3.52 12.04
CA GLN A 544 14.79 2.71 12.63
C GLN A 544 13.87 2.15 11.55
N LEU A 545 13.57 2.95 10.53
CA LEU A 545 12.70 2.55 9.43
C LEU A 545 13.27 1.32 8.70
N VAL A 546 14.57 1.33 8.41
CA VAL A 546 15.25 0.20 7.77
C VAL A 546 15.33 -0.99 8.72
N ASN A 547 15.70 -0.77 9.98
CA ASN A 547 15.86 -1.84 10.98
C ASN A 547 14.54 -2.56 11.25
N SER A 548 13.42 -1.84 11.29
CA SER A 548 12.09 -2.43 11.54
C SER A 548 11.63 -3.33 10.39
N SER A 549 12.05 -3.06 9.16
CA SER A 549 11.44 -3.64 7.97
C SER A 549 12.32 -4.66 7.24
N TRP A 550 13.65 -4.62 7.39
CA TRP A 550 14.53 -5.37 6.48
C TRP A 550 14.38 -6.89 6.59
N CYS A 551 14.18 -7.44 7.79
CA CYS A 551 14.07 -8.90 7.96
C CYS A 551 12.83 -9.46 7.29
N GLY A 552 11.66 -8.83 7.52
CA GLY A 552 10.40 -9.24 6.91
C GLY A 552 10.40 -9.06 5.40
N LEU A 553 10.91 -7.92 4.94
CA LEU A 553 11.00 -7.63 3.50
C LEU A 553 11.92 -8.63 2.80
N LEU A 554 13.07 -8.93 3.38
CA LEU A 554 14.03 -9.89 2.80
C LEU A 554 13.40 -11.27 2.69
N ALA A 555 12.75 -11.74 3.75
CA ALA A 555 12.09 -13.05 3.77
C ALA A 555 11.02 -13.16 2.69
N ALA A 556 10.17 -12.15 2.58
CA ALA A 556 9.09 -12.13 1.59
C ALA A 556 9.63 -12.02 0.16
N LEU A 557 10.57 -11.11 -0.07
CA LEU A 557 11.10 -10.84 -1.41
C LEU A 557 11.93 -12.00 -1.95
N THR A 558 12.73 -12.67 -1.09
CA THR A 558 13.50 -13.84 -1.54
C THR A 558 12.59 -14.99 -1.92
N LEU A 559 11.51 -15.19 -1.16
CA LEU A 559 10.50 -16.20 -1.50
C LEU A 559 9.82 -15.88 -2.82
N LEU A 560 9.39 -14.64 -3.02
CA LEU A 560 8.73 -14.21 -4.25
C LEU A 560 9.67 -14.25 -5.46
N LEU A 561 10.95 -13.94 -5.26
CA LEU A 561 11.95 -14.02 -6.32
C LEU A 561 12.12 -15.48 -6.79
N GLU A 562 12.21 -16.40 -5.85
CA GLU A 562 12.31 -17.83 -6.16
C GLU A 562 11.04 -18.33 -6.84
N ALA A 563 9.87 -17.83 -6.42
CA ALA A 563 8.56 -18.28 -6.89
C ALA A 563 8.11 -17.65 -8.20
N SER A 564 8.63 -16.47 -8.56
CA SER A 564 8.15 -15.72 -9.74
C SER A 564 8.41 -16.49 -11.03
N THR A 565 7.41 -16.50 -11.93
CA THR A 565 7.45 -17.26 -13.17
C THR A 565 7.52 -16.38 -14.42
N ASP A 566 7.23 -15.08 -14.31
CA ASP A 566 7.21 -14.15 -15.42
C ASP A 566 8.28 -13.08 -15.24
N GLU A 567 8.68 -12.48 -16.36
CA GLU A 567 9.74 -11.48 -16.38
C GLU A 567 9.37 -10.22 -15.60
N THR A 568 8.12 -9.76 -15.70
CA THR A 568 7.66 -8.52 -15.07
C THR A 568 7.68 -8.63 -13.56
N SER A 569 7.13 -9.71 -12.99
CA SER A 569 7.10 -9.94 -11.55
C SER A 569 8.51 -10.09 -11.00
N THR A 570 9.38 -10.83 -11.70
CA THR A 570 10.78 -10.99 -11.33
C THR A 570 11.50 -9.64 -11.31
N GLU A 571 11.27 -8.83 -12.34
CA GLU A 571 11.87 -7.49 -12.44
C GLU A 571 11.43 -6.58 -11.28
N ASN A 572 10.14 -6.61 -10.93
CA ASN A 572 9.62 -5.80 -9.82
C ASN A 572 10.25 -6.21 -8.48
N VAL A 573 10.38 -7.51 -8.24
CA VAL A 573 11.01 -8.02 -7.02
C VAL A 573 12.49 -7.63 -7.00
N LEU A 574 13.19 -7.76 -8.13
CA LEU A 574 14.61 -7.39 -8.24
C LEU A 574 14.83 -5.91 -8.00
N LYS A 575 13.96 -5.05 -8.57
CA LYS A 575 14.02 -3.60 -8.33
C LYS A 575 13.82 -3.26 -6.86
N SER A 576 12.92 -3.98 -6.20
CA SER A 576 12.65 -3.80 -4.76
C SER A 576 13.88 -4.16 -3.93
N LEU A 577 14.53 -5.28 -4.25
CA LEU A 577 15.76 -5.71 -3.57
C LEU A 577 16.89 -4.68 -3.77
N GLN A 578 17.06 -4.20 -5.00
CA GLN A 578 18.05 -3.18 -5.34
C GLN A 578 17.79 -1.88 -4.57
N THR A 579 16.54 -1.42 -4.58
CA THR A 579 16.14 -0.17 -3.92
C THR A 579 16.42 -0.25 -2.43
N PHE A 580 16.06 -1.35 -1.79
CA PHE A 580 16.24 -1.49 -0.35
C PHE A 580 17.73 -1.63 0.02
N ALA A 581 18.52 -2.32 -0.80
CA ALA A 581 19.97 -2.39 -0.60
C ALA A 581 20.59 -1.01 -0.67
N SER A 582 20.18 -0.20 -1.65
CA SER A 582 20.64 1.18 -1.82
C SER A 582 20.25 2.06 -0.64
N VAL A 583 19.00 1.96 -0.20
CA VAL A 583 18.50 2.72 0.96
C VAL A 583 19.30 2.35 2.22
N SER A 584 19.52 1.06 2.44
CA SER A 584 20.28 0.56 3.60
C SER A 584 21.72 1.08 3.59
N GLY A 585 22.36 1.05 2.44
CA GLY A 585 23.72 1.57 2.28
C GLY A 585 23.80 3.07 2.49
N ARG A 586 22.83 3.81 2.00
CA ARG A 586 22.77 5.28 2.14
C ARG A 586 22.61 5.68 3.61
N VAL A 587 21.84 4.92 4.36
CA VAL A 587 21.61 5.15 5.81
C VAL A 587 22.82 4.70 6.64
N GLY A 588 23.72 3.92 6.05
CA GLY A 588 24.92 3.44 6.72
C GLY A 588 24.76 2.11 7.43
N LEU A 589 23.69 1.36 7.13
CA LEU A 589 23.41 0.05 7.73
C LEU A 589 23.96 -1.05 6.84
N THR A 590 25.13 -1.61 7.24
CA THR A 590 25.83 -2.61 6.44
C THR A 590 25.16 -3.97 6.47
N THR A 591 24.58 -4.37 7.59
CA THR A 591 23.96 -5.70 7.74
C THR A 591 22.77 -5.89 6.80
N PRO A 592 21.75 -5.02 6.76
CA PRO A 592 20.68 -5.19 5.79
C PRO A 592 21.14 -4.99 4.35
N ARG A 593 22.05 -4.03 4.08
CA ARG A 593 22.63 -3.85 2.74
C ARG A 593 23.24 -5.15 2.24
N ASP A 594 24.12 -5.74 3.06
CA ASP A 594 24.83 -6.97 2.68
C ASP A 594 23.88 -8.15 2.51
N ALA A 595 22.83 -8.23 3.35
CA ALA A 595 21.83 -9.30 3.25
C ALA A 595 21.06 -9.23 1.93
N PHE A 596 20.65 -8.02 1.50
CA PHE A 596 19.94 -7.83 0.24
C PHE A 596 20.86 -8.07 -0.96
N ILE A 597 22.09 -7.62 -0.91
CA ILE A 597 23.09 -7.88 -1.97
C ILE A 597 23.38 -9.39 -2.05
N THR A 598 23.52 -10.06 -0.92
CA THR A 598 23.73 -11.52 -0.86
C THR A 598 22.56 -12.26 -1.51
N ALA A 599 21.33 -11.83 -1.25
CA ALA A 599 20.13 -12.42 -1.85
C ALA A 599 20.15 -12.30 -3.38
N LEU A 600 20.52 -11.12 -3.88
CA LEU A 600 20.66 -10.90 -5.33
C LEU A 600 21.74 -11.79 -5.94
N CYS A 601 22.88 -11.87 -5.28
CA CYS A 601 24.01 -12.68 -5.75
C CYS A 601 23.67 -14.17 -5.75
N LYS A 602 23.05 -14.68 -4.69
CA LYS A 602 22.62 -16.08 -4.62
C LYS A 602 21.60 -16.41 -5.70
N ALA A 603 20.66 -15.50 -5.96
CA ALA A 603 19.62 -15.71 -6.97
C ALA A 603 20.18 -15.73 -8.39
N SER A 604 21.30 -15.04 -8.63
CA SER A 604 21.94 -15.01 -9.95
C SER A 604 22.71 -16.29 -10.26
N LEU A 605 23.05 -17.07 -9.26
CA LEU A 605 23.85 -18.28 -9.40
C LEU A 605 22.95 -19.50 -9.63
N PRO A 606 23.44 -20.55 -10.28
CA PRO A 606 22.66 -21.76 -10.48
C PRO A 606 22.26 -22.41 -9.16
N PRO A 607 21.17 -23.18 -9.11
CA PRO A 607 20.81 -23.90 -7.89
C PRO A 607 21.98 -24.80 -7.41
N HIS A 608 22.18 -24.83 -6.10
CA HIS A 608 23.23 -25.58 -5.43
C HIS A 608 24.67 -25.12 -5.71
N TYR A 609 24.84 -24.02 -6.41
CA TYR A 609 26.14 -23.38 -6.59
C TYR A 609 26.43 -22.51 -5.36
N THR A 610 27.44 -22.90 -4.57
CA THR A 610 27.74 -22.23 -3.31
C THR A 610 29.05 -21.48 -3.39
N LEU A 611 29.02 -20.23 -2.96
CA LEU A 611 30.21 -19.41 -2.78
C LEU A 611 30.40 -19.13 -1.30
N THR A 612 31.62 -19.29 -0.81
CA THR A 612 31.95 -19.12 0.61
C THR A 612 31.68 -17.68 1.06
N VAL A 613 31.96 -16.71 0.20
CA VAL A 613 31.76 -15.29 0.52
C VAL A 613 30.28 -14.98 0.77
N LEU A 614 29.36 -15.65 0.09
CA LEU A 614 27.90 -15.42 0.26
C LEU A 614 27.39 -16.08 1.53
N ASN A 615 27.97 -17.19 1.93
CA ASN A 615 27.54 -17.88 3.15
C ASN A 615 28.07 -17.19 4.41
N ALA A 616 29.26 -16.59 4.35
CA ALA A 616 29.82 -15.87 5.47
C ALA A 616 29.10 -14.59 5.80
N SER A 617 28.48 -13.96 4.81
CA SER A 617 27.79 -12.67 4.97
C SER A 617 26.30 -12.78 5.24
N SER A 618 25.72 -14.00 5.33
CA SER A 618 24.32 -14.13 5.68
C SER A 618 24.14 -14.00 7.20
N PRO A 619 23.48 -12.94 7.67
CA PRO A 619 23.27 -12.73 9.10
C PRO A 619 22.13 -13.57 9.67
N GLY A 620 21.50 -14.41 8.86
CA GLY A 620 20.35 -15.20 9.25
C GLY A 620 20.61 -16.27 10.28
N THR A 621 21.86 -16.47 10.64
CA THR A 621 22.19 -17.42 11.69
C THR A 621 22.05 -16.84 13.08
N VAL A 622 21.88 -15.54 13.25
CA VAL A 622 22.12 -14.95 14.55
C VAL A 622 20.84 -14.66 15.33
N THR A 623 19.68 -14.43 14.74
CA THR A 623 18.65 -13.87 15.61
C THR A 623 17.21 -14.18 15.33
N ASN A 624 16.86 -15.03 14.41
CA ASN A 624 15.43 -15.22 14.31
C ASN A 624 14.99 -16.64 14.60
N ARG A 625 14.91 -16.90 15.89
CA ARG A 625 14.12 -17.99 16.41
C ARG A 625 12.62 -17.76 16.27
N VAL A 626 12.21 -16.68 15.58
CA VAL A 626 10.81 -16.45 15.35
C VAL A 626 10.44 -17.10 14.02
N ALA A 627 9.87 -18.27 14.13
CA ALA A 627 9.11 -18.96 13.10
C ALA A 627 9.88 -19.20 11.80
N GLN A 628 10.97 -19.92 11.89
CA GLN A 628 11.37 -20.73 10.74
C GLN A 628 10.55 -22.01 10.77
N PRO A 629 9.73 -22.30 9.79
CA PRO A 629 9.24 -23.64 9.68
C PRO A 629 10.46 -24.55 9.44
N ARG A 630 10.50 -25.61 10.15
CA ARG A 630 11.62 -26.55 10.20
C ARG A 630 12.15 -26.86 8.80
N GLN A 631 13.39 -26.44 8.55
CA GLN A 631 14.10 -26.80 7.33
C GLN A 631 14.68 -28.22 7.38
N GLN A 632 14.11 -29.05 8.22
CA GLN A 632 14.70 -30.38 8.44
C GLN A 632 14.42 -31.42 7.35
N ASN A 633 13.67 -31.06 6.29
CA ASN A 633 13.29 -32.06 5.32
C ASN A 633 13.74 -31.80 3.87
N THR A 634 14.66 -30.85 3.66
CA THR A 634 15.11 -30.59 2.29
C THR A 634 16.27 -31.45 1.83
N GLU A 635 16.94 -32.13 2.76
CA GLU A 635 18.08 -32.98 2.37
C GLU A 635 17.67 -34.38 1.91
N SER A 636 16.47 -34.82 2.24
CA SER A 636 16.01 -36.16 1.86
C SER A 636 15.27 -36.23 0.54
N TYR A 637 14.93 -35.06 -0.04
CA TYR A 637 14.15 -35.07 -1.29
C TYR A 637 15.00 -35.10 -2.55
N SER A 638 16.28 -34.78 -2.46
CA SER A 638 17.15 -34.79 -3.65
C SER A 638 17.72 -36.16 -4.01
N GLN A 639 17.59 -37.15 -3.12
CA GLN A 639 18.12 -38.48 -3.38
C GLN A 639 17.11 -39.48 -3.96
N HIS A 640 15.84 -39.13 -4.02
CA HIS A 640 14.79 -40.02 -4.50
C HIS A 640 14.29 -39.74 -5.92
N ILE A 641 14.97 -38.84 -6.66
CA ILE A 641 14.57 -38.57 -8.04
C ILE A 641 15.15 -39.61 -9.03
N GLY A 642 15.66 -40.70 -8.50
CA GLY A 642 16.32 -41.69 -9.34
C GLY A 642 15.52 -42.89 -9.78
N ASN A 643 14.26 -43.06 -9.37
CA ASN A 643 13.50 -44.23 -9.85
C ASN A 643 12.05 -44.14 -9.45
N ALA A 644 11.19 -43.76 -10.35
CA ALA A 644 9.81 -44.29 -10.47
C ALA A 644 9.02 -43.53 -11.48
N GLY A 645 8.55 -44.26 -12.43
CA GLY A 645 7.64 -43.69 -13.43
C GLY A 645 6.33 -43.31 -12.81
N GLY A 646 5.80 -42.21 -13.25
CA GLY A 646 4.42 -41.86 -12.96
C GLY A 646 4.17 -40.69 -12.04
N ASN A 647 5.11 -39.77 -11.90
CA ASN A 647 4.84 -38.60 -11.09
C ASN A 647 4.63 -37.37 -11.98
N THR A 648 3.39 -37.01 -12.18
CA THR A 648 3.00 -35.91 -13.03
C THR A 648 3.46 -34.55 -12.48
N ASN A 649 3.65 -34.46 -11.15
CA ASN A 649 4.05 -33.20 -10.53
C ASN A 649 5.53 -32.88 -10.79
N ALA A 650 6.38 -33.90 -10.86
CA ALA A 650 7.81 -33.69 -11.14
C ALA A 650 8.03 -33.21 -12.59
N ASN A 651 7.15 -33.62 -13.51
CA ASN A 651 7.23 -33.22 -14.90
C ASN A 651 6.84 -31.74 -15.08
N ILE A 652 5.86 -31.27 -14.31
CA ILE A 652 5.42 -29.86 -14.36
C ILE A 652 6.54 -28.95 -13.83
N GLU A 653 7.19 -29.36 -12.74
CA GLU A 653 8.29 -28.59 -12.16
C GLU A 653 9.50 -28.53 -13.14
N THR A 654 9.82 -29.61 -13.79
CA THR A 654 10.87 -29.64 -14.79
C THR A 654 10.50 -28.88 -16.05
N GLU A 655 9.23 -28.89 -16.44
CA GLU A 655 8.75 -28.10 -17.60
C GLU A 655 8.84 -26.59 -17.33
N PHE A 656 8.43 -26.13 -16.15
CA PHE A 656 8.55 -24.71 -15.79
C PHE A 656 10.01 -24.27 -15.72
N ARG A 657 10.93 -25.17 -15.32
CA ARG A 657 12.36 -24.87 -15.29
C ARG A 657 13.02 -25.00 -16.67
N GLN A 658 12.54 -25.92 -17.52
CA GLN A 658 13.12 -26.17 -18.85
C GLN A 658 12.94 -25.01 -19.83
N HIS A 659 11.92 -24.18 -19.65
CA HIS A 659 11.69 -23.02 -20.51
C HIS A 659 12.72 -21.91 -20.32
N LEU A 660 13.60 -22.02 -19.30
CA LEU A 660 14.47 -20.93 -18.90
C LEU A 660 15.94 -21.34 -18.82
N ILE A 661 16.31 -22.51 -19.30
CA ILE A 661 17.63 -23.09 -19.11
C ILE A 661 18.57 -22.73 -20.28
N VAL A 662 19.72 -22.17 -19.93
CA VAL A 662 20.85 -21.99 -20.83
C VAL A 662 21.99 -22.90 -20.32
N ALA A 663 22.43 -23.82 -21.13
CA ALA A 663 23.51 -24.75 -20.77
C ALA A 663 24.85 -24.03 -20.80
N VAL A 664 25.64 -24.18 -19.76
CA VAL A 664 26.88 -23.45 -19.61
C VAL A 664 27.94 -24.36 -19.01
N GLY A 665 29.18 -23.96 -19.10
CA GLY A 665 30.33 -24.77 -18.80
C GLY A 665 30.59 -25.10 -17.32
N SER A 666 31.82 -25.44 -17.00
CA SER A 666 32.19 -25.91 -15.68
C SER A 666 32.36 -24.76 -14.67
N PRO A 667 32.05 -24.99 -13.39
CA PRO A 667 32.24 -23.94 -12.38
C PRO A 667 33.71 -23.67 -12.12
N LEU A 668 34.01 -22.46 -11.63
CA LEU A 668 35.36 -22.13 -11.17
C LEU A 668 35.70 -22.93 -9.93
N PRO A 669 36.90 -23.43 -9.83
CA PRO A 669 37.36 -24.11 -8.60
C PRO A 669 37.47 -23.10 -7.46
N THR A 670 36.89 -23.45 -6.32
CA THR A 670 36.97 -22.64 -5.09
C THR A 670 37.80 -23.37 -4.03
N PRO A 671 38.50 -22.65 -3.14
CA PRO A 671 39.35 -23.33 -2.13
C PRO A 671 38.59 -24.18 -1.13
N SER A 672 37.27 -23.99 -1.00
CA SER A 672 36.46 -24.67 0.01
C SER A 672 35.84 -25.99 -0.48
N GLN A 673 35.98 -26.33 -1.74
CA GLN A 673 35.43 -27.59 -2.24
C GLN A 673 36.49 -28.73 -2.17
N PRO A 674 36.12 -29.90 -1.62
CA PRO A 674 37.03 -31.02 -1.63
C PRO A 674 37.27 -31.51 -3.05
N ALA A 675 38.53 -31.81 -3.38
CA ALA A 675 38.92 -32.31 -4.69
C ALA A 675 38.25 -33.65 -4.92
N GLY A 676 37.32 -33.71 -5.87
CA GLY A 676 36.65 -34.95 -6.21
C GLY A 676 35.12 -34.83 -6.39
N SER A 677 34.52 -33.73 -6.05
CA SER A 677 33.11 -33.56 -6.35
C SER A 677 32.96 -33.14 -7.83
N GLN A 678 32.70 -34.11 -8.65
CA GLN A 678 32.39 -33.88 -10.06
C GLN A 678 30.99 -33.29 -10.12
N GLN A 679 30.92 -32.01 -10.12
CA GLN A 679 29.69 -31.33 -10.42
C GLN A 679 29.49 -31.38 -11.95
N GLY A 680 28.31 -31.83 -12.35
CA GLY A 680 27.92 -31.86 -13.75
C GLY A 680 27.87 -30.47 -14.35
N PRO A 681 27.55 -30.37 -15.63
CA PRO A 681 27.51 -29.04 -16.31
C PRO A 681 26.56 -28.08 -15.60
N VAL A 682 27.04 -26.90 -15.32
CA VAL A 682 26.29 -25.86 -14.63
C VAL A 682 25.28 -25.26 -15.60
N VAL A 683 24.05 -25.15 -15.15
CA VAL A 683 22.93 -24.66 -15.98
C VAL A 683 22.39 -23.33 -15.37
N LEU A 684 22.34 -22.30 -16.19
CA LEU A 684 21.76 -21.00 -15.82
C LEU A 684 20.39 -20.87 -16.44
N THR A 685 19.46 -20.34 -15.65
CA THR A 685 18.11 -20.00 -16.13
C THR A 685 18.09 -18.55 -16.62
N ALA A 686 17.04 -18.17 -17.33
CA ALA A 686 16.81 -16.78 -17.72
C ALA A 686 16.66 -15.88 -16.49
N LYS A 687 16.07 -16.40 -15.42
CA LYS A 687 15.96 -15.68 -14.15
C LYS A 687 17.34 -15.40 -13.54
N ASN A 688 18.27 -16.34 -13.60
CA ASN A 688 19.65 -16.13 -13.15
C ASN A 688 20.29 -14.94 -13.89
N LEU A 689 20.12 -14.87 -15.21
CA LEU A 689 20.65 -13.78 -16.02
C LEU A 689 19.97 -12.45 -15.72
N GLN A 690 18.67 -12.47 -15.44
CA GLN A 690 17.91 -11.31 -14.99
C GLN A 690 18.45 -10.78 -13.67
N CYS A 691 18.78 -11.68 -12.73
CA CYS A 691 19.43 -11.35 -11.45
C CYS A 691 20.84 -10.79 -11.67
N MET A 692 21.61 -11.35 -12.62
CA MET A 692 22.92 -10.81 -12.99
C MET A 692 22.81 -9.37 -13.48
N ARG A 693 21.79 -9.08 -14.32
CA ARG A 693 21.51 -7.72 -14.80
C ARG A 693 21.21 -6.79 -13.61
N ALA A 694 20.44 -7.28 -12.63
CA ALA A 694 20.12 -6.51 -11.42
C ALA A 694 21.37 -6.19 -10.59
N ILE A 695 22.28 -7.15 -10.46
CA ILE A 695 23.57 -6.94 -9.76
C ILE A 695 24.40 -5.87 -10.48
N LEU A 696 24.50 -5.98 -11.81
CA LEU A 696 25.21 -4.98 -12.62
C LEU A 696 24.58 -3.60 -12.49
N SER A 697 23.25 -3.53 -12.47
CA SER A 697 22.51 -2.28 -12.25
C SER A 697 22.83 -1.65 -10.90
N VAL A 698 22.85 -2.44 -9.85
CA VAL A 698 23.20 -1.95 -8.50
C VAL A 698 24.64 -1.43 -8.48
N ALA A 699 25.55 -2.17 -9.06
CA ALA A 699 26.96 -1.78 -9.10
C ALA A 699 27.17 -0.48 -9.88
N HIS A 700 26.46 -0.30 -10.99
CA HIS A 700 26.51 0.94 -11.79
C HIS A 700 25.86 2.13 -11.07
N CYS A 701 24.61 1.94 -10.61
CA CYS A 701 23.79 3.04 -10.11
C CYS A 701 24.03 3.35 -8.64
N HIS A 702 24.41 2.34 -7.85
CA HIS A 702 24.54 2.46 -6.40
C HIS A 702 25.90 2.01 -5.89
N GLY A 703 26.91 2.07 -6.72
CA GLY A 703 28.26 1.68 -6.35
C GLY A 703 28.83 2.45 -5.17
N ALA A 704 28.39 3.70 -5.01
CA ALA A 704 28.84 4.56 -3.91
C ALA A 704 28.47 4.03 -2.52
N VAL A 705 27.39 3.25 -2.41
CA VAL A 705 26.89 2.74 -1.11
C VAL A 705 27.24 1.28 -0.87
N LEU A 706 27.89 0.60 -1.80
CA LEU A 706 28.19 -0.83 -1.69
C LEU A 706 29.27 -1.13 -0.65
N GLY A 707 30.27 -0.25 -0.48
CA GLY A 707 31.30 -0.44 0.54
C GLY A 707 31.97 -1.82 0.44
N SER A 708 31.98 -2.55 1.53
CA SER A 708 32.56 -3.90 1.60
C SER A 708 31.79 -4.95 0.78
N ALA A 709 30.55 -4.64 0.38
CA ALA A 709 29.76 -5.52 -0.47
C ALA A 709 30.30 -5.65 -1.89
N TRP A 710 31.18 -4.73 -2.32
CA TRP A 710 31.84 -4.81 -3.63
C TRP A 710 32.52 -6.17 -3.84
N HIS A 711 33.14 -6.72 -2.80
CA HIS A 711 33.85 -7.99 -2.90
C HIS A 711 32.89 -9.14 -3.27
N MET A 712 31.73 -9.25 -2.61
CA MET A 712 30.78 -10.31 -2.93
C MET A 712 30.15 -10.11 -4.31
N VAL A 713 29.87 -8.85 -4.70
CA VAL A 713 29.38 -8.52 -6.03
C VAL A 713 30.37 -8.96 -7.11
N LEU A 714 31.62 -8.56 -6.96
CA LEU A 714 32.66 -8.87 -7.95
C LEU A 714 32.97 -10.36 -8.01
N THR A 715 32.95 -11.06 -6.87
CA THR A 715 33.15 -12.52 -6.82
C THR A 715 32.03 -13.21 -7.62
N THR A 716 30.79 -12.80 -7.39
CA THR A 716 29.62 -13.36 -8.07
C THR A 716 29.71 -13.10 -9.59
N LEU A 717 30.04 -11.86 -9.97
CA LEU A 717 30.16 -11.48 -11.39
C LEU A 717 31.32 -12.25 -12.07
N GLN A 718 32.43 -12.48 -11.36
CA GLN A 718 33.55 -13.27 -11.89
C GLN A 718 33.11 -14.72 -12.18
N HIS A 719 32.37 -15.34 -11.24
CA HIS A 719 31.85 -16.68 -11.42
C HIS A 719 30.85 -16.75 -12.58
N LEU A 720 29.95 -15.77 -12.68
CA LEU A 720 28.96 -15.69 -13.75
C LEU A 720 29.65 -15.50 -15.12
N ALA A 721 30.65 -14.63 -15.18
CA ALA A 721 31.42 -14.43 -16.41
C ALA A 721 32.12 -15.71 -16.83
N TRP A 722 32.68 -16.44 -15.89
CA TRP A 722 33.34 -17.72 -16.16
C TRP A 722 32.33 -18.77 -16.64
N ILE A 723 31.20 -18.91 -15.94
CA ILE A 723 30.16 -19.88 -16.31
C ILE A 723 29.65 -19.59 -17.72
N LEU A 724 29.46 -18.30 -18.06
CA LEU A 724 28.98 -17.88 -19.39
C LEU A 724 30.07 -17.96 -20.47
N GLY A 725 31.33 -18.28 -20.10
CA GLY A 725 32.43 -18.34 -21.06
C GLY A 725 32.85 -16.97 -21.58
N LEU A 726 32.61 -15.91 -20.83
CA LEU A 726 32.99 -14.55 -21.23
C LEU A 726 34.47 -14.35 -20.90
N LYS A 727 35.32 -14.22 -21.91
CA LYS A 727 36.75 -13.96 -21.73
C LYS A 727 37.05 -12.48 -21.97
N PRO A 728 38.00 -11.91 -21.18
CA PRO A 728 38.45 -10.55 -21.46
C PRO A 728 39.20 -10.49 -22.81
N SER A 729 38.76 -9.62 -23.69
CA SER A 729 39.47 -9.37 -24.95
C SER A 729 40.47 -8.24 -24.74
N SER A 730 41.43 -8.16 -25.65
CA SER A 730 42.52 -7.18 -25.58
C SER A 730 42.07 -5.73 -25.77
N GLY A 731 40.80 -5.51 -26.05
CA GLY A 731 40.23 -4.16 -26.18
C GLY A 731 39.28 -3.77 -25.05
N GLY A 732 39.28 -4.50 -23.95
CA GLY A 732 38.42 -4.18 -22.83
C GLY A 732 37.02 -4.74 -22.88
N SER A 733 36.55 -5.20 -24.02
CA SER A 733 35.25 -5.81 -24.18
C SER A 733 35.34 -7.32 -23.97
N LEU A 734 34.32 -7.87 -23.27
CA LEU A 734 34.25 -9.31 -23.08
C LEU A 734 33.68 -9.99 -24.31
N LYS A 735 34.46 -10.89 -24.91
CA LYS A 735 33.97 -11.67 -26.01
C LYS A 735 33.65 -13.10 -25.56
N SER A 736 32.56 -13.63 -26.06
CA SER A 736 32.20 -15.02 -25.83
C SER A 736 33.19 -15.90 -26.62
N SER A 737 33.96 -16.73 -25.90
CA SER A 737 34.98 -17.55 -26.51
C SER A 737 34.47 -18.92 -26.93
N ARG A 738 33.28 -19.29 -26.48
CA ARG A 738 32.69 -20.56 -26.95
C ARG A 738 31.67 -20.28 -28.02
N PRO A 739 31.73 -20.99 -29.16
CA PRO A 739 30.59 -20.99 -30.03
C PRO A 739 29.42 -21.49 -29.21
N LEU A 740 28.35 -20.73 -29.17
CA LEU A 740 27.13 -21.16 -28.55
C LEU A 740 26.88 -22.61 -28.92
N VAL A 741 26.89 -23.48 -27.92
CA VAL A 741 26.74 -24.91 -28.14
C VAL A 741 25.57 -25.11 -29.09
N GLU A 742 25.83 -25.80 -30.19
CA GLU A 742 24.77 -26.18 -31.08
C GLU A 742 23.79 -27.08 -30.33
N VAL A 743 22.95 -26.46 -29.54
CA VAL A 743 21.74 -27.11 -29.08
C VAL A 743 20.98 -27.39 -30.35
N SER A 744 20.74 -28.65 -30.64
CA SER A 744 20.00 -29.07 -31.79
C SER A 744 18.77 -28.21 -31.96
N SER A 745 18.56 -27.66 -33.13
CA SER A 745 17.57 -26.65 -33.42
C SER A 745 16.13 -27.08 -33.16
N ALA A 746 15.94 -28.33 -32.72
CA ALA A 746 14.62 -28.90 -32.42
C ALA A 746 14.10 -28.55 -31.01
N THR A 747 14.94 -27.98 -30.11
CA THR A 747 14.58 -27.75 -28.72
C THR A 747 14.75 -26.30 -28.27
N LEU A 748 14.97 -25.37 -29.20
CA LEU A 748 15.11 -23.95 -28.85
C LEU A 748 13.74 -23.33 -28.63
N VAL A 749 13.38 -23.16 -27.36
CA VAL A 749 12.22 -22.40 -26.97
C VAL A 749 12.48 -20.92 -27.31
N PRO A 750 11.49 -20.15 -27.80
CA PRO A 750 11.70 -18.74 -28.14
C PRO A 750 12.28 -17.89 -26.99
N SER A 751 12.01 -18.27 -25.76
CA SER A 751 12.58 -17.60 -24.59
C SER A 751 14.10 -17.77 -24.51
N THR A 752 14.66 -18.90 -24.99
CA THR A 752 16.10 -19.14 -24.99
C THR A 752 16.81 -18.22 -25.99
N ALA A 753 16.20 -17.98 -27.15
CA ALA A 753 16.74 -17.05 -28.13
C ALA A 753 16.79 -15.61 -27.57
N ALA A 754 15.78 -15.20 -26.84
CA ALA A 754 15.75 -13.87 -26.20
C ALA A 754 16.85 -13.74 -25.13
N VAL A 755 17.08 -14.80 -24.33
CA VAL A 755 18.13 -14.83 -23.32
C VAL A 755 19.51 -14.74 -23.96
N LEU A 756 19.73 -15.47 -25.04
CA LEU A 756 20.99 -15.45 -25.75
C LEU A 756 21.23 -14.08 -26.40
N ALA A 757 20.19 -13.39 -26.81
CA ALA A 757 20.30 -12.04 -27.36
C ALA A 757 20.71 -11.02 -26.27
N ASP A 758 20.45 -11.30 -25.00
CA ASP A 758 20.81 -10.43 -23.88
C ASP A 758 22.28 -10.56 -23.45
N LEU A 759 22.95 -11.61 -23.83
CA LEU A 759 24.35 -11.85 -23.42
C LEU A 759 25.31 -10.73 -23.87
N PRO A 760 25.23 -10.19 -25.09
CA PRO A 760 26.05 -9.05 -25.47
C PRO A 760 25.80 -7.80 -24.59
N VAL A 761 24.55 -7.58 -24.18
CA VAL A 761 24.18 -6.46 -23.30
C VAL A 761 24.82 -6.64 -21.93
N LEU A 762 24.73 -7.85 -21.36
CA LEU A 762 25.33 -8.17 -20.07
C LEU A 762 26.85 -8.04 -20.10
N SER A 763 27.46 -8.51 -21.18
CA SER A 763 28.91 -8.40 -21.38
C SER A 763 29.35 -6.93 -21.48
N SER A 764 28.59 -6.12 -22.20
CA SER A 764 28.83 -4.68 -22.30
C SER A 764 28.67 -3.98 -20.95
N MET A 765 27.63 -4.32 -20.19
CA MET A 765 27.40 -3.74 -18.87
C MET A 765 28.55 -4.09 -17.92
N LEU A 766 29.03 -5.33 -17.97
CA LEU A 766 30.14 -5.79 -17.12
C LEU A 766 31.41 -5.02 -17.48
N SER A 767 31.70 -4.82 -18.77
CA SER A 767 32.87 -4.07 -19.22
C SER A 767 32.81 -2.60 -18.79
N ARG A 768 31.66 -1.97 -18.98
CA ARG A 768 31.45 -0.55 -18.64
C ARG A 768 31.45 -0.28 -17.14
N LEU A 769 31.23 -1.29 -16.31
CA LEU A 769 31.18 -1.13 -14.87
C LEU A 769 32.46 -0.48 -14.33
N PHE A 770 33.62 -0.94 -14.82
CA PHE A 770 34.91 -0.46 -14.36
C PHE A 770 35.25 0.89 -14.98
N GLU A 771 34.78 1.17 -16.20
CA GLU A 771 34.91 2.48 -16.83
C GLU A 771 34.10 3.55 -16.07
N SER A 772 32.92 3.18 -15.57
CA SER A 772 32.06 4.09 -14.81
C SER A 772 32.59 4.38 -13.41
N SER A 773 33.65 3.71 -12.98
CA SER A 773 34.29 3.95 -11.68
C SER A 773 34.83 5.41 -11.56
N GLN A 774 35.03 6.09 -12.66
CA GLN A 774 35.44 7.51 -12.67
C GLN A 774 34.42 8.42 -11.98
N TYR A 775 33.16 8.00 -11.90
CA TYR A 775 32.09 8.76 -11.27
C TYR A 775 31.89 8.45 -9.79
N LEU A 776 32.62 7.47 -9.27
CA LEU A 776 32.59 7.12 -7.85
C LEU A 776 33.40 8.15 -7.04
N ASP A 777 32.97 8.43 -5.84
CA ASP A 777 33.73 9.25 -4.89
C ASP A 777 34.97 8.47 -4.44
N ASP A 778 35.89 9.15 -3.80
CA ASP A 778 37.20 8.58 -3.42
C ASP A 778 37.06 7.38 -2.48
N VAL A 779 36.11 7.46 -1.54
CA VAL A 779 35.87 6.37 -0.58
C VAL A 779 35.33 5.13 -1.29
N ALA A 780 34.34 5.32 -2.16
CA ALA A 780 33.74 4.23 -2.95
C ALA A 780 34.75 3.61 -3.90
N LEU A 781 35.56 4.44 -4.55
CA LEU A 781 36.65 3.97 -5.44
C LEU A 781 37.65 3.13 -4.66
N HIS A 782 37.99 3.54 -3.45
CA HIS A 782 38.88 2.80 -2.55
C HIS A 782 38.31 1.42 -2.24
N HIS A 783 37.01 1.35 -1.93
CA HIS A 783 36.33 0.07 -1.67
C HIS A 783 36.36 -0.83 -2.90
N LEU A 784 36.14 -0.28 -4.09
CA LEU A 784 36.20 -1.05 -5.33
C LEU A 784 37.59 -1.61 -5.58
N ILE A 785 38.64 -0.79 -5.38
CA ILE A 785 40.04 -1.18 -5.55
C ILE A 785 40.39 -2.29 -4.55
N ASP A 786 40.00 -2.13 -3.29
CA ASP A 786 40.23 -3.15 -2.27
C ASP A 786 39.55 -4.47 -2.59
N ALA A 787 38.31 -4.41 -3.10
CA ALA A 787 37.58 -5.60 -3.52
C ALA A 787 38.27 -6.31 -4.68
N LEU A 788 38.76 -5.53 -5.66
CA LEU A 788 39.50 -6.09 -6.81
C LEU A 788 40.83 -6.72 -6.36
N ARG A 789 41.55 -6.08 -5.44
CA ARG A 789 42.77 -6.58 -4.87
C ARG A 789 42.53 -7.90 -4.16
N GLN A 790 41.48 -7.96 -3.31
CA GLN A 790 41.11 -9.18 -2.57
C GLN A 790 40.74 -10.31 -3.53
N LEU A 791 39.98 -10.01 -4.56
CA LEU A 791 39.58 -10.97 -5.58
C LEU A 791 40.78 -11.53 -6.32
N SER A 792 41.74 -10.66 -6.66
CA SER A 792 43.00 -11.04 -7.30
C SER A 792 43.83 -11.94 -6.39
N GLN A 793 43.91 -11.61 -5.12
CA GLN A 793 44.67 -12.37 -4.12
C GLN A 793 44.11 -13.79 -3.95
N GLU A 794 42.77 -13.89 -3.86
CA GLU A 794 42.08 -15.17 -3.76
C GLU A 794 42.29 -16.00 -5.02
N ALA A 795 42.32 -15.38 -6.20
CA ALA A 795 42.59 -16.05 -7.47
C ALA A 795 44.04 -16.60 -7.49
N LEU A 796 45.00 -15.83 -6.97
CA LEU A 796 46.40 -16.29 -6.84
C LEU A 796 46.50 -17.49 -5.90
N GLU A 797 45.82 -17.47 -4.78
CA GLU A 797 45.80 -18.58 -3.81
C GLU A 797 45.25 -19.87 -4.42
N VAL A 798 44.17 -19.74 -5.22
CA VAL A 798 43.56 -20.86 -5.94
C VAL A 798 44.52 -21.38 -7.03
N ALA A 799 45.19 -20.52 -7.72
CA ALA A 799 46.17 -20.89 -8.74
C ALA A 799 47.37 -21.67 -8.18
N TYR A 800 47.81 -21.35 -7.01
CA TYR A 800 48.83 -22.12 -6.28
C TYR A 800 48.39 -23.53 -5.93
N UNK A 801 47.31 -23.53 -5.52
CA UNK A 801 46.69 -24.80 -5.02
C UNK A 801 46.38 -25.77 -6.10
N UNK A 802 45.99 -25.28 -7.35
CA UNK A 802 45.50 -26.13 -8.36
C UNK A 802 46.36 -26.12 -9.62
N UNK A 803 47.31 -25.92 -9.75
CA UNK A 803 48.17 -25.84 -10.93
C UNK A 803 47.41 -25.51 -12.19
N UNK A 804 46.24 -25.13 -11.99
CA UNK A 804 45.52 -24.85 -13.17
C UNK A 804 45.73 -23.43 -13.60
N UNK A 805 45.58 -23.26 -14.65
CA UNK A 805 45.85 -22.15 -15.39
C UNK A 805 45.57 -20.83 -14.80
N UNK A 806 46.30 -19.97 -15.02
CA UNK A 806 46.31 -18.60 -14.72
C UNK A 806 45.18 -17.79 -15.33
N UNK A 807 44.33 -18.32 -15.97
CA UNK A 807 43.27 -17.58 -16.63
C UNK A 807 42.31 -17.01 -15.66
N UNK A 808 42.18 -17.51 -14.61
CA UNK A 808 41.33 -16.97 -13.61
C UNK A 808 41.86 -15.72 -12.95
N UNK A 809 43.01 -15.62 -12.89
CA UNK A 809 43.66 -14.47 -12.31
C UNK A 809 43.63 -13.26 -13.21
N UNK A 810 43.52 -13.41 -14.27
CA UNK A 810 43.51 -12.35 -15.24
C UNK A 810 42.29 -11.48 -15.15
N UNK A 811 41.28 -11.91 -14.74
CA UNK A 811 40.14 -11.08 -14.65
C UNK A 811 40.20 -9.99 -13.64
N ALA A 812 40.53 -10.26 -12.50
CA ALA A 812 40.67 -9.25 -11.44
C ALA A 812 41.81 -8.26 -11.70
N VAL A 813 42.93 -8.78 -12.07
CA VAL A 813 44.11 -7.92 -12.35
C VAL A 813 43.81 -6.99 -13.53
N ALA A 814 43.21 -7.52 -14.60
CA ALA A 814 42.84 -6.71 -15.75
C ALA A 814 41.82 -5.61 -15.40
N LYS A 815 40.84 -5.94 -14.56
CA LYS A 815 39.83 -4.95 -14.13
C LYS A 815 40.44 -3.93 -13.15
N LEU A 816 41.35 -4.34 -12.32
CA LEU A 816 42.09 -3.42 -11.43
C LEU A 816 42.89 -2.41 -12.28
N LEU A 817 43.58 -2.91 -13.30
CA LEU A 817 44.34 -2.05 -14.21
C LEU A 817 43.40 -1.09 -14.99
N ALA A 818 42.27 -1.62 -15.50
CA ALA A 818 41.27 -0.80 -16.20
C ALA A 818 40.72 0.31 -15.29
N THR A 819 40.44 -0.03 -14.04
CA THR A 819 39.98 0.94 -13.03
C THR A 819 41.03 2.03 -12.77
N GLY A 820 42.30 1.61 -12.66
CA GLY A 820 43.40 2.52 -12.46
C GLY A 820 43.59 3.48 -13.63
N LEU A 821 43.52 2.97 -14.86
CA LEU A 821 43.71 3.77 -16.06
C LEU A 821 42.62 4.82 -16.26
N VAL A 822 41.36 4.50 -15.89
CA VAL A 822 40.24 5.43 -16.03
C VAL A 822 40.34 6.55 -14.97
N ASN A 823 40.97 6.25 -13.82
CA ASN A 823 41.01 7.17 -12.67
C ASN A 823 42.40 7.81 -12.48
N LEU A 824 43.18 8.00 -13.54
CA LEU A 824 44.52 8.60 -13.47
C LEU A 824 44.50 10.05 -12.92
N ASN A 825 43.39 10.74 -13.08
CA ASN A 825 43.18 12.04 -12.48
C ASN A 825 43.13 12.05 -10.96
N ARG A 826 43.03 10.86 -10.34
CA ARG A 826 42.98 10.66 -8.88
C ARG A 826 44.12 9.78 -8.42
N VAL A 827 45.31 10.05 -8.88
CA VAL A 827 46.53 9.27 -8.65
C VAL A 827 46.83 9.06 -7.14
N GLU A 828 46.55 10.08 -6.34
CA GLU A 828 46.81 9.99 -4.88
C GLU A 828 46.01 8.90 -4.20
N VAL A 829 44.78 8.65 -4.65
CA VAL A 829 43.95 7.58 -4.12
C VAL A 829 44.42 6.19 -4.61
N LEU A 830 44.83 6.14 -5.86
CA LEU A 830 45.12 4.88 -6.58
C LEU A 830 46.55 4.37 -6.39
N TRP A 831 47.51 5.28 -6.26
CA TRP A 831 48.94 4.98 -6.45
C TRP A 831 49.40 3.78 -5.63
N ARG A 832 49.29 3.89 -4.31
CA ARG A 832 49.79 2.85 -3.40
C ARG A 832 49.02 1.55 -3.52
N PRO A 833 47.67 1.52 -3.39
CA PRO A 833 46.96 0.24 -3.43
C PRO A 833 47.09 -0.52 -4.75
N VAL A 834 47.04 0.20 -5.89
CA VAL A 834 47.11 -0.46 -7.19
C VAL A 834 48.53 -0.94 -7.50
N THR A 835 49.55 -0.05 -7.34
CA THR A 835 50.91 -0.38 -7.72
C THR A 835 51.51 -1.45 -6.78
N ASN A 836 51.25 -1.34 -5.48
CA ASN A 836 51.75 -2.35 -4.53
C ASN A 836 51.18 -3.72 -4.84
N HIS A 837 49.87 -3.79 -5.15
CA HIS A 837 49.27 -5.07 -5.47
C HIS A 837 49.77 -5.64 -6.80
N LEU A 838 49.97 -4.80 -7.80
CA LEU A 838 50.51 -5.26 -9.07
C LEU A 838 51.95 -5.80 -8.89
N LEU A 839 52.75 -5.13 -8.04
CA LEU A 839 54.07 -5.63 -7.70
C LEU A 839 54.00 -6.97 -6.97
N GLU A 840 53.09 -7.11 -6.02
CA GLU A 840 52.87 -8.38 -5.33
C GLU A 840 52.51 -9.51 -6.30
N VAL A 841 51.62 -9.24 -7.27
CA VAL A 841 51.18 -10.20 -8.28
C VAL A 841 52.39 -10.63 -9.12
N ILE A 842 53.24 -9.68 -9.52
CA ILE A 842 54.45 -9.95 -10.31
C ILE A 842 55.43 -10.82 -9.51
N ILE A 843 55.69 -10.49 -8.26
CA ILE A 843 56.59 -11.23 -7.37
C ILE A 843 56.05 -12.65 -7.18
N HIS A 844 54.75 -12.81 -6.92
CA HIS A 844 54.15 -14.13 -6.71
C HIS A 844 54.16 -15.00 -7.97
N THR A 845 53.91 -14.39 -9.13
CA THR A 845 53.95 -15.14 -10.40
C THR A 845 55.37 -15.57 -10.74
N HIS A 846 56.38 -14.72 -10.45
CA HIS A 846 57.80 -15.07 -10.68
C HIS A 846 58.22 -16.15 -9.70
N THR A 847 57.87 -16.09 -8.42
CA THR A 847 58.19 -17.15 -7.46
C THR A 847 57.51 -18.47 -7.82
N ALA A 848 56.26 -18.42 -8.28
CA ALA A 848 55.53 -19.62 -8.71
C ALA A 848 56.21 -20.22 -9.97
N LEU A 849 56.61 -19.35 -10.89
CA LEU A 849 57.28 -19.79 -12.12
C LEU A 849 58.65 -20.42 -11.77
N PHE A 850 59.40 -19.80 -10.84
CA PHE A 850 60.68 -20.33 -10.33
C PHE A 850 60.46 -21.68 -9.66
N ALA A 851 59.44 -21.81 -8.81
CA ALA A 851 59.13 -23.08 -8.14
C ALA A 851 58.76 -24.17 -9.14
N LEU A 852 58.00 -23.85 -10.19
CA LEU A 852 57.67 -24.80 -11.25
C LEU A 852 58.87 -25.19 -12.05
N LEU A 853 59.77 -24.25 -12.34
CA LEU A 853 61.01 -24.53 -13.07
C LEU A 853 61.94 -25.40 -12.26
N PHE A 854 62.03 -25.22 -10.94
CA PHE A 854 62.82 -26.07 -10.03
C PHE A 854 62.26 -27.48 -9.89
N SER A 855 60.92 -27.63 -10.01
CA SER A 855 60.33 -28.98 -9.90
C SER A 855 60.42 -29.76 -11.22
N MET A 856 60.69 -29.08 -12.36
CA MET A 856 60.89 -29.74 -13.64
C MET A 856 62.35 -29.69 -14.01
N SER A 857 63.15 -30.65 -13.52
CA SER A 857 64.59 -30.69 -13.67
C SER A 857 64.99 -31.40 -14.96
N ASP A 858 64.56 -30.99 -16.11
CA ASP A 858 65.19 -31.52 -17.36
C ASP A 858 64.95 -30.67 -18.58
N UNK A 859 65.96 -30.24 -19.11
CA UNK A 859 66.31 -29.62 -20.27
C UNK A 859 65.44 -28.63 -21.04
N UNK A 860 64.41 -28.45 -20.96
CA UNK A 860 63.61 -27.48 -21.70
C UNK A 860 63.38 -26.20 -20.93
N UNK A 861 64.11 -26.28 -20.05
CA UNK A 861 64.03 -25.20 -19.21
C UNK A 861 64.57 -23.88 -19.70
N UNK A 862 65.45 -24.00 -20.44
CA UNK A 862 66.08 -22.81 -20.94
C UNK A 862 65.19 -22.05 -21.91
N UNK A 863 64.49 -22.68 -22.50
CA UNK A 863 63.59 -21.99 -23.44
C UNK A 863 62.38 -21.42 -22.71
N UNK A 864 62.15 -22.03 -21.85
CA UNK A 864 61.10 -21.54 -21.12
C UNK A 864 61.50 -20.35 -20.27
N UNK A 865 62.50 -20.43 -19.86
CA UNK A 865 63.07 -19.40 -19.16
C UNK A 865 63.16 -18.12 -19.98
N UNK A 866 63.50 -18.36 -21.04
CA UNK A 866 63.50 -17.20 -21.92
C UNK A 866 62.10 -16.64 -22.19
N UNK A 867 61.35 -17.47 -22.27
CA UNK A 867 60.00 -16.97 -22.48
C UNK A 867 59.43 -16.36 -21.27
N UNK A 868 59.86 -16.89 -20.38
CA UNK A 868 59.40 -16.33 -19.16
C UNK A 868 60.04 -15.03 -18.89
N UNK A 869 61.11 -15.03 -19.21
CA UNK A 869 61.76 -13.83 -19.04
C UNK A 869 61.20 -12.78 -19.98
N UNK A 870 60.83 -13.18 -20.92
CA UNK A 870 60.24 -12.32 -21.84
C UNK A 870 58.83 -11.83 -21.35
N UNK A 871 58.35 -12.72 -20.88
CA UNK A 871 57.08 -12.39 -20.30
C UNK A 871 57.17 -11.53 -19.09
N UNK A 872 58.08 -11.86 -18.53
CA UNK A 872 58.32 -11.06 -17.42
C UNK A 872 58.81 -9.72 -17.76
N UNK A 873 59.42 -9.77 -18.62
CA UNK A 873 59.86 -8.47 -19.06
C UNK A 873 58.70 -7.70 -19.63
N UNK A 874 57.95 -8.41 -20.14
CA UNK A 874 56.82 -7.75 -20.63
C UNK A 874 55.92 -7.28 -19.50
N UNK A 875 55.97 -8.06 -18.70
CA UNK A 875 55.22 -7.73 -17.55
C UNK A 875 55.87 -6.60 -16.80
N UNK A 876 56.97 -6.79 -16.78
CA UNK A 876 57.63 -5.75 -16.12
C UNK A 876 57.61 -4.51 -16.94
N UNK A 877 57.57 -4.72 -17.96
CA UNK A 877 57.42 -3.57 -18.83
C UNK A 877 56.03 -2.98 -18.70
N UNK A 878 55.31 -3.82 -18.60
CA UNK A 878 54.00 -3.35 -18.40
C UNK A 878 53.82 -2.72 -17.01
N UNK A 879 54.48 -3.25 -16.29
CA UNK A 879 54.42 -2.71 -14.99
C UNK A 879 55.22 -1.47 -14.93
N UNK A 880 56.09 -1.57 -15.53
CA UNK A 880 56.88 -0.38 -15.63
C UNK A 880 56.17 0.66 -16.38
N UNK A 881 55.59 0.21 -17.22
CA UNK A 881 54.78 1.16 -17.97
C UNK A 881 53.68 1.68 -17.17
N UNK A 882 53.27 0.92 -16.52
CA UNK A 882 52.29 1.32 -15.63
C UNK A 882 52.85 2.20 -14.54
N UNK A 883 53.86 1.85 -14.27
CA UNK A 883 54.47 2.62 -13.28
C UNK A 883 54.99 3.87 -13.89
N UNK A 884 55.27 3.70 -14.89
CA UNK A 884 55.70 4.85 -15.53
C UNK A 884 54.53 5.71 -15.88
N UNK A 885 53.68 5.12 -16.16
CA UNK A 885 52.54 5.88 -16.41
C UNK A 885 52.05 6.55 -15.16
N UNK A 886 52.26 5.91 -14.31
CA UNK A 886 51.88 6.43 -13.09
C UNK A 886 52.83 7.48 -12.63
N UNK A 887 53.83 7.22 -12.93
CA UNK A 887 54.83 8.19 -12.63
C UNK A 887 54.74 9.35 -13.54
N UNK A 888 54.41 9.04 -14.53
CA UNK A 888 54.19 10.08 -15.46
C UNK A 888 53.05 10.90 -15.12
N UNK A 889 52.27 10.27 -14.71
CA UNK A 889 51.14 10.97 -14.23
C UNK A 889 51.43 11.80 -13.02
N UNK A 890 52.16 11.32 -12.49
CA UNK A 890 52.58 12.05 -11.36
C UNK A 890 53.42 13.22 -11.69
N UNK A 891 54.01 12.97 -12.52
CA UNK A 891 54.79 14.00 -12.99
C UNK A 891 54.07 15.05 -13.80
N UNK A 892 53.20 14.73 -14.14
CA UNK A 892 52.42 15.65 -14.80
C UNK A 892 51.67 16.52 -13.94
N ILE A 893 51.59 16.38 -12.72
CA ILE A 893 50.89 17.20 -11.74
C ILE A 893 51.77 18.29 -11.14
N ASP A 894 53.03 18.14 -11.17
CA ASP A 894 53.96 19.23 -10.81
C ASP A 894 54.14 20.21 -11.98
#